data_207c5bf8431e07830121280332c229ca
#
_entry.id   207c5bf8431e07830121280332c229ca
#
_cell.length_a   1.000
_cell.length_b   1.000
_cell.length_c   1.000
_cell.angle_alpha   90.00
_cell.angle_beta   90.00
_cell.angle_gamma   90.00
#
_symmetry.space_group_name_H-M   'P 1'
#
loop_
_entity.id
_entity.type
_entity.pdbx_description
1 polymer ?
#
loop_
_entity_poly.entity_id
_entity_poly.type
_entity_poly.pdbx_seq_one_letter_code
_entity_poly.pdbx_strand_id
1 'polypeptide(L)'
;MKKTLFSVAALLLGGCLSMQAQVSLVNPVPHQVERQAGAAVVEAPKAWAITADAGCHQDVVRLLQQAEGAKAGGAKATFKLTIGVKGDKAVKKYAKKIPAKAEGYYLEVTPKGAVLAAADEVGLFWAAQTWIAMLSEGKMEYCTITDYPDVPYRGVVEGFYGTPWSHQARLSQIAFYARHKMNVYIYGPKDDPWHRDKWREPYPEAEAKRISELATYARSLGVNFYWAIHPGVDIKWTEQDRDYLVAKLEKMYDLGVRSFAVFFDDIWGEGTRADKQAELLNYVDNNFIQKKHDVAPLIMCPTEYNRAWANDEKGYLRTLGTQMNQGIEIMWTGNSVVHCIDRESQDWINQRINRKSYIWWNFPVSDFVRDHILLGPAYGNDLDIAETMSGFVSNPMEHAEASKISLYGIADYTWNMPAYDYQADWEKGLREVLPSNYEALRTFALYNKDLGPNGHGFRREEGDELKAIAQQALAGQSSARQALALKCEELGIAVDLLLNDDSNPELLRELRPWLLPGKNVAAYGQAVVSLAEAATKTQKGTGLRSFENYYQQARSLQKQMYDLENSSVRHALQPGIKVATKVLMPTLNELFAKAVNQYNANNGTDLNPVAEYNPFRLTSNVQQLALLPVTAKGNDVNVTPALEVINWQAGGEMVIEGDRPITFAGMDFNLGVPGAAKHFTLECLVNGNWVKVPLLHYSDNDPVIHTGNELGGMTATKLRLTNTSGAEQKVYFRHFKFVKQ
;
A
#
# COMPACT_ATOMS: atom_id res chain seq x y z
N MET A 1 19.46 -26.59 -30.21
CA MET A 1 18.49 -25.94 -29.33
C MET A 1 18.78 -24.48 -28.97
N LYS A 2 19.92 -23.86 -29.33
CA LYS A 2 20.25 -22.45 -29.05
C LYS A 2 19.91 -21.44 -30.15
N LYS A 3 19.41 -21.90 -31.31
CA LYS A 3 19.04 -21.00 -32.44
C LYS A 3 17.54 -20.71 -32.60
N THR A 4 16.70 -21.42 -31.86
CA THR A 4 15.22 -21.27 -31.94
C THR A 4 14.67 -20.28 -30.90
N LEU A 5 15.41 -19.99 -29.82
CA LEU A 5 15.00 -19.00 -28.82
C LEU A 5 15.16 -17.56 -29.29
N PHE A 6 16.09 -17.28 -30.21
CA PHE A 6 16.26 -15.92 -30.72
C PHE A 6 15.19 -15.49 -31.72
N SER A 7 14.48 -16.44 -32.34
CA SER A 7 13.43 -16.13 -33.34
C SER A 7 12.06 -15.85 -32.73
N VAL A 8 11.78 -16.32 -31.52
CA VAL A 8 10.49 -16.04 -30.84
C VAL A 8 10.54 -14.67 -30.13
N ALA A 9 11.69 -14.28 -29.58
CA ALA A 9 11.87 -12.94 -29.01
C ALA A 9 11.84 -11.82 -30.05
N ALA A 10 12.27 -12.12 -31.31
CA ALA A 10 12.24 -11.15 -32.41
C ALA A 10 10.84 -11.00 -33.04
N LEU A 11 9.93 -11.97 -32.89
CA LEU A 11 8.57 -11.92 -33.43
C LEU A 11 7.58 -11.21 -32.48
N LEU A 12 7.88 -11.13 -31.18
CA LEU A 12 7.12 -10.31 -30.22
C LEU A 12 7.51 -8.82 -30.24
N LEU A 13 8.69 -8.48 -30.77
CA LEU A 13 9.16 -7.10 -30.95
C LEU A 13 8.77 -6.51 -32.33
N GLY A 14 8.24 -7.30 -33.25
CA GLY A 14 7.95 -6.88 -34.63
C GLY A 14 6.51 -6.43 -34.93
N GLY A 15 5.62 -6.42 -33.96
CA GLY A 15 4.16 -6.30 -34.18
C GLY A 15 3.51 -4.98 -33.81
N CYS A 16 4.18 -3.98 -33.27
CA CYS A 16 3.59 -2.67 -32.94
C CYS A 16 4.56 -1.51 -33.18
N LEU A 17 5.01 -1.34 -34.43
CA LEU A 17 5.47 -0.04 -34.91
C LEU A 17 4.29 0.73 -35.50
N SER A 18 3.16 0.80 -34.81
CA SER A 18 2.22 1.90 -34.96
C SER A 18 2.79 3.08 -34.22
N MET A 19 2.89 4.23 -34.87
CA MET A 19 3.34 5.51 -34.28
C MET A 19 2.78 5.67 -32.87
N GLN A 20 3.53 5.23 -31.85
CA GLN A 20 3.27 5.63 -30.49
C GLN A 20 3.53 7.13 -30.44
N ALA A 21 2.47 7.91 -30.23
CA ALA A 21 2.61 9.30 -29.85
C ALA A 21 3.61 9.32 -28.68
N GLN A 22 4.67 10.14 -28.80
CA GLN A 22 5.70 10.25 -27.77
C GLN A 22 4.98 10.58 -26.46
N VAL A 23 5.04 9.67 -25.48
CA VAL A 23 4.36 9.84 -24.20
C VAL A 23 5.07 10.96 -23.47
N SER A 24 4.39 12.09 -23.26
CA SER A 24 4.96 13.23 -22.53
C SER A 24 5.32 12.82 -21.11
N LEU A 25 6.54 13.14 -20.67
CA LEU A 25 7.02 12.94 -19.29
C LEU A 25 6.57 14.07 -18.34
N VAL A 26 5.89 15.10 -18.86
CA VAL A 26 5.36 16.17 -18.01
C VAL A 26 4.23 15.61 -17.16
N ASN A 27 4.46 15.58 -15.84
CA ASN A 27 3.49 15.21 -14.82
C ASN A 27 3.54 16.25 -13.68
N PRO A 28 2.42 16.72 -13.21
CA PRO A 28 1.04 16.50 -13.71
C PRO A 28 0.79 17.06 -15.12
N VAL A 29 -0.25 16.49 -15.79
CA VAL A 29 -0.68 16.94 -17.12
C VAL A 29 -1.21 18.37 -17.05
N PRO A 30 -0.65 19.32 -17.84
CA PRO A 30 -1.09 20.72 -17.77
C PRO A 30 -2.54 20.91 -18.24
N HIS A 31 -3.26 21.89 -17.67
CA HIS A 31 -4.64 22.22 -18.03
C HIS A 31 -4.78 22.67 -19.48
N GLN A 32 -3.85 23.48 -19.98
CA GLN A 32 -3.92 23.99 -21.34
C GLN A 32 -2.54 24.00 -21.99
N VAL A 33 -2.46 23.32 -23.13
CA VAL A 33 -1.26 23.29 -23.99
C VAL A 33 -1.67 23.70 -25.39
N GLU A 34 -1.15 24.85 -25.85
CA GLU A 34 -1.35 25.33 -27.21
C GLU A 34 -0.05 25.11 -28.01
N ARG A 35 -0.12 24.26 -29.03
CA ARG A 35 0.99 24.00 -29.94
C ARG A 35 0.91 24.92 -31.16
N GLN A 36 2.03 25.39 -31.64
CA GLN A 36 2.06 26.16 -32.89
C GLN A 36 1.74 25.21 -34.05
N ALA A 37 0.77 25.56 -34.87
CA ALA A 37 0.39 24.74 -36.02
C ALA A 37 1.59 24.54 -36.97
N GLY A 38 1.94 23.29 -37.27
CA GLY A 38 3.07 22.94 -38.09
C GLY A 38 4.44 23.11 -37.45
N ALA A 39 4.50 23.31 -36.11
CA ALA A 39 5.78 23.37 -35.40
C ALA A 39 6.53 22.04 -35.55
N ALA A 40 7.79 22.13 -35.96
CA ALA A 40 8.67 20.98 -35.97
C ALA A 40 9.04 20.60 -34.55
N VAL A 41 9.14 19.30 -34.28
CA VAL A 41 9.80 18.78 -33.09
C VAL A 41 11.29 19.13 -33.20
N VAL A 42 11.83 19.78 -32.18
CA VAL A 42 13.22 20.27 -32.16
C VAL A 42 13.99 19.62 -31.01
N GLU A 43 15.31 19.55 -31.13
CA GLU A 43 16.18 19.12 -30.03
C GLU A 43 16.06 20.10 -28.86
N ALA A 44 15.98 19.56 -27.63
CA ALA A 44 15.99 20.35 -26.42
C ALA A 44 17.31 21.16 -26.32
N PRO A 45 17.25 22.44 -25.86
CA PRO A 45 18.48 23.24 -25.75
C PRO A 45 19.43 22.65 -24.71
N LYS A 46 20.71 22.47 -25.10
CA LYS A 46 21.76 21.94 -24.22
C LYS A 46 22.36 23.00 -23.27
N ALA A 47 22.07 24.27 -23.51
CA ALA A 47 22.54 25.38 -22.67
C ALA A 47 21.62 26.59 -22.81
N TRP A 48 21.38 27.31 -21.73
CA TRP A 48 20.60 28.54 -21.69
C TRP A 48 21.18 29.56 -20.73
N ALA A 49 20.87 30.85 -20.98
CA ALA A 49 21.15 31.95 -20.08
C ALA A 49 19.87 32.34 -19.32
N ILE A 50 19.90 32.28 -17.99
CA ILE A 50 18.76 32.68 -17.14
C ILE A 50 18.74 34.21 -17.05
N THR A 51 17.53 34.79 -17.24
CA THR A 51 17.24 36.22 -17.04
C THR A 51 16.12 36.34 -16.01
N ALA A 52 16.40 36.97 -14.89
CA ALA A 52 15.47 37.33 -13.81
C ALA A 52 15.72 38.72 -13.30
N ASP A 53 14.83 39.26 -12.50
CA ASP A 53 15.10 40.50 -11.74
C ASP A 53 16.23 40.24 -10.73
N ALA A 54 17.10 41.21 -10.52
CA ALA A 54 18.35 41.02 -9.79
C ALA A 54 18.12 40.58 -8.33
N GLY A 55 18.71 39.47 -7.95
CA GLY A 55 18.59 38.91 -6.59
C GLY A 55 17.29 38.17 -6.28
N CYS A 56 16.35 38.07 -7.24
CA CYS A 56 15.07 37.37 -7.06
C CYS A 56 15.18 35.91 -7.42
N HIS A 57 14.26 35.08 -6.90
CA HIS A 57 14.01 33.68 -7.29
C HIS A 57 15.22 32.74 -7.17
N GLN A 58 16.06 32.93 -6.14
CA GLN A 58 17.35 32.21 -6.02
C GLN A 58 17.19 30.68 -5.94
N ASP A 59 16.14 30.16 -5.33
CA ASP A 59 15.87 28.73 -5.24
C ASP A 59 15.51 28.15 -6.61
N VAL A 60 14.68 28.85 -7.38
CA VAL A 60 14.32 28.45 -8.76
C VAL A 60 15.55 28.55 -9.68
N VAL A 61 16.36 29.60 -9.54
CA VAL A 61 17.62 29.74 -10.30
C VAL A 61 18.54 28.58 -10.00
N ARG A 62 18.69 28.19 -8.72
CA ARG A 62 19.51 27.05 -8.29
C ARG A 62 18.97 25.73 -8.86
N LEU A 63 17.66 25.49 -8.79
CA LEU A 63 17.00 24.33 -9.38
C LEU A 63 17.32 24.23 -10.88
N LEU A 64 17.12 25.31 -11.63
CA LEU A 64 17.40 25.35 -13.07
C LEU A 64 18.89 25.18 -13.42
N GLN A 65 19.81 25.59 -12.54
CA GLN A 65 21.24 25.40 -12.71
C GLN A 65 21.71 23.96 -12.43
N GLN A 66 20.97 23.23 -11.61
CA GLN A 66 21.28 21.85 -11.21
C GLN A 66 20.60 20.79 -12.10
N ALA A 67 19.68 21.21 -13.00
CA ALA A 67 18.98 20.28 -13.89
C ALA A 67 20.00 19.52 -14.77
N GLU A 68 19.85 18.21 -14.84
CA GLU A 68 20.70 17.33 -15.65
C GLU A 68 20.64 17.75 -17.14
N GLY A 69 21.79 17.76 -17.79
CA GLY A 69 21.93 18.20 -19.19
C GLY A 69 21.96 19.72 -19.39
N ALA A 70 21.73 20.49 -18.35
CA ALA A 70 21.83 21.92 -18.36
C ALA A 70 23.22 22.37 -17.93
N LYS A 71 24.05 22.76 -18.87
CA LYS A 71 25.13 23.70 -18.51
C LYS A 71 24.50 25.09 -18.51
N ALA A 72 24.36 25.71 -17.33
CA ALA A 72 24.14 27.15 -17.27
C ALA A 72 25.19 27.79 -18.18
N GLY A 73 24.85 27.96 -19.43
CA GLY A 73 25.69 28.64 -20.41
C GLY A 73 25.77 30.07 -19.91
N GLY A 74 26.97 30.52 -19.51
CA GLY A 74 27.13 31.91 -19.12
C GLY A 74 26.56 32.85 -20.19
N ALA A 75 26.73 34.16 -20.06
CA ALA A 75 26.11 35.21 -20.89
C ALA A 75 26.25 35.01 -22.45
N LYS A 76 26.95 33.97 -22.91
CA LYS A 76 27.11 33.60 -24.32
C LYS A 76 26.09 32.57 -24.85
N ALA A 77 25.20 32.00 -24.00
CA ALA A 77 24.19 31.06 -24.47
C ALA A 77 23.14 31.79 -25.37
N THR A 78 22.88 31.20 -26.53
CA THR A 78 21.95 31.80 -27.52
C THR A 78 20.51 31.60 -27.15
N PHE A 79 20.18 30.55 -26.37
CA PHE A 79 18.83 30.31 -25.83
C PHE A 79 18.66 31.07 -24.50
N LYS A 80 17.61 31.88 -24.40
CA LYS A 80 17.33 32.68 -23.21
C LYS A 80 16.16 32.08 -22.42
N LEU A 81 16.34 31.84 -21.13
CA LEU A 81 15.28 31.45 -20.20
C LEU A 81 14.93 32.63 -19.29
N THR A 82 13.78 33.26 -19.54
CA THR A 82 13.31 34.40 -18.72
C THR A 82 12.36 33.88 -17.65
N ILE A 83 12.63 34.20 -16.39
CA ILE A 83 11.82 33.73 -15.26
C ILE A 83 11.37 34.93 -14.41
N GLY A 84 10.22 34.80 -13.76
CA GLY A 84 9.72 35.78 -12.81
C GLY A 84 8.27 35.56 -12.36
N VAL A 85 7.88 36.27 -11.33
CA VAL A 85 6.51 36.28 -10.82
C VAL A 85 5.76 37.54 -11.25
N LYS A 86 4.45 37.56 -11.05
CA LYS A 86 3.58 38.72 -11.35
C LYS A 86 4.05 39.96 -10.57
N GLY A 87 4.46 40.97 -11.30
CA GLY A 87 5.04 42.21 -10.73
C GLY A 87 6.48 42.46 -11.14
N ASP A 88 7.23 41.39 -11.52
CA ASP A 88 8.61 41.51 -11.96
C ASP A 88 8.73 42.20 -13.33
N LYS A 89 9.81 42.94 -13.51
CA LYS A 89 10.12 43.64 -14.77
C LYS A 89 10.39 42.65 -15.90
N ALA A 90 11.12 41.54 -15.61
CA ALA A 90 11.50 40.52 -16.57
C ALA A 90 10.30 39.90 -17.30
N VAL A 91 9.19 39.70 -16.59
CA VAL A 91 7.97 39.04 -17.11
C VAL A 91 6.78 40.01 -17.28
N LYS A 92 6.95 41.31 -17.13
CA LYS A 92 5.87 42.32 -17.15
C LYS A 92 4.95 42.20 -18.38
N LYS A 93 5.48 41.91 -19.54
CA LYS A 93 4.70 41.77 -20.79
C LYS A 93 3.78 40.53 -20.80
N TYR A 94 4.03 39.57 -19.91
CA TYR A 94 3.24 38.35 -19.78
C TYR A 94 2.22 38.40 -18.64
N ALA A 95 2.14 39.49 -17.88
CA ALA A 95 1.30 39.66 -16.69
C ALA A 95 -0.19 39.32 -16.91
N LYS A 96 -0.72 39.54 -18.13
CA LYS A 96 -2.11 39.18 -18.51
C LYS A 96 -2.30 37.73 -18.89
N LYS A 97 -1.22 36.97 -19.14
CA LYS A 97 -1.23 35.56 -19.49
C LYS A 97 -1.07 34.65 -18.26
N ILE A 98 -0.57 35.22 -17.16
CA ILE A 98 -0.42 34.49 -15.90
C ILE A 98 -1.80 34.18 -15.30
N PRO A 99 -2.15 32.93 -14.98
CA PRO A 99 -3.39 32.60 -14.28
C PRO A 99 -3.55 33.38 -12.98
N ALA A 100 -4.80 33.72 -12.63
CA ALA A 100 -5.09 34.40 -11.38
C ALA A 100 -5.09 33.51 -10.14
N LYS A 101 -5.10 32.16 -10.35
CA LYS A 101 -5.05 31.17 -9.28
C LYS A 101 -3.67 31.14 -8.63
N ALA A 102 -3.63 30.90 -7.32
CA ALA A 102 -2.39 30.63 -6.60
C ALA A 102 -1.65 29.45 -7.24
N GLU A 103 -0.33 29.47 -7.19
CA GLU A 103 0.56 28.49 -7.83
C GLU A 103 0.42 28.40 -9.37
N GLY A 104 -0.39 29.28 -9.99
CA GLY A 104 -0.61 29.30 -11.43
C GLY A 104 0.61 29.83 -12.20
N TYR A 105 0.86 29.30 -13.40
CA TYR A 105 1.95 29.76 -14.24
C TYR A 105 1.62 29.75 -15.73
N TYR A 106 2.36 30.54 -16.48
CA TYR A 106 2.44 30.57 -17.93
C TYR A 106 3.86 30.21 -18.37
N LEU A 107 3.98 29.24 -19.26
CA LEU A 107 5.24 28.84 -19.85
C LEU A 107 5.12 28.99 -21.39
N GLU A 108 6.10 29.62 -22.02
CA GLU A 108 6.15 29.78 -23.48
C GLU A 108 7.50 29.32 -24.00
N VAL A 109 7.51 28.45 -25.02
CA VAL A 109 8.71 27.98 -25.70
C VAL A 109 8.70 28.43 -27.14
N THR A 110 9.79 29.11 -27.53
CA THR A 110 9.98 29.65 -28.88
C THR A 110 11.39 29.29 -29.40
N PRO A 111 11.68 29.47 -30.71
CA PRO A 111 13.04 29.25 -31.24
C PRO A 111 14.14 30.09 -30.57
N LYS A 112 13.79 31.20 -29.94
CA LYS A 112 14.75 32.15 -29.35
C LYS A 112 14.93 32.02 -27.85
N GLY A 113 14.08 31.27 -27.18
CA GLY A 113 14.10 31.10 -25.75
C GLY A 113 12.78 30.66 -25.16
N ALA A 114 12.76 30.51 -23.84
CA ALA A 114 11.56 30.20 -23.08
C ALA A 114 11.28 31.25 -22.00
N VAL A 115 10.02 31.32 -21.56
CA VAL A 115 9.55 32.18 -20.48
C VAL A 115 8.81 31.35 -19.46
N LEU A 116 9.15 31.52 -18.20
CA LEU A 116 8.45 30.96 -17.03
C LEU A 116 7.91 32.16 -16.22
N ALA A 117 6.61 32.42 -16.31
CA ALA A 117 5.97 33.53 -15.63
C ALA A 117 4.84 33.02 -14.73
N ALA A 118 4.89 33.31 -13.44
CA ALA A 118 3.97 32.72 -12.47
C ALA A 118 3.21 33.74 -11.61
N ALA A 119 2.15 33.29 -10.97
CA ALA A 119 1.38 34.13 -10.03
C ALA A 119 2.17 34.43 -8.75
N ASP A 120 2.99 33.46 -8.30
CA ASP A 120 3.76 33.50 -7.07
C ASP A 120 5.04 32.62 -7.20
N GLU A 121 5.87 32.61 -6.16
CA GLU A 121 7.14 31.88 -6.13
C GLU A 121 6.94 30.36 -6.29
N VAL A 122 5.88 29.81 -5.69
CA VAL A 122 5.58 28.37 -5.77
C VAL A 122 5.17 28.00 -7.19
N GLY A 123 4.33 28.82 -7.83
CA GLY A 123 3.97 28.65 -9.24
C GLY A 123 5.18 28.76 -10.17
N LEU A 124 6.16 29.64 -9.85
CA LEU A 124 7.41 29.72 -10.62
C LEU A 124 8.26 28.47 -10.45
N PHE A 125 8.28 27.89 -9.26
CA PHE A 125 8.95 26.62 -9.01
C PHE A 125 8.31 25.49 -9.83
N TRP A 126 6.97 25.43 -9.90
CA TRP A 126 6.25 24.44 -10.73
C TRP A 126 6.48 24.62 -12.23
N ALA A 127 6.55 25.86 -12.68
CA ALA A 127 6.92 26.16 -14.06
C ALA A 127 8.33 25.65 -14.40
N ALA A 128 9.26 25.80 -13.46
CA ALA A 128 10.62 25.27 -13.61
C ALA A 128 10.65 23.73 -13.66
N GLN A 129 9.86 23.04 -12.84
CA GLN A 129 9.72 21.57 -12.89
C GLN A 129 9.15 21.10 -14.23
N THR A 130 8.11 21.80 -14.75
CA THR A 130 7.58 21.52 -16.09
C THR A 130 8.64 21.70 -17.18
N TRP A 131 9.41 22.77 -17.10
CA TRP A 131 10.50 23.03 -18.03
C TRP A 131 11.58 21.93 -17.99
N ILE A 132 11.98 21.49 -16.78
CA ILE A 132 12.94 20.41 -16.58
C ILE A 132 12.41 19.11 -17.16
N ALA A 133 11.14 18.76 -16.90
CA ALA A 133 10.52 17.57 -17.47
C ALA A 133 10.50 17.60 -19.01
N MET A 134 10.18 18.73 -19.63
CA MET A 134 10.24 18.91 -21.08
C MET A 134 11.67 18.74 -21.62
N LEU A 135 12.68 19.20 -20.91
CA LEU A 135 14.08 19.04 -21.31
C LEU A 135 14.54 17.57 -21.27
N SER A 136 14.07 16.81 -20.27
CA SER A 136 14.46 15.40 -20.09
C SER A 136 13.93 14.51 -21.24
N GLU A 137 12.91 14.94 -21.96
CA GLU A 137 12.44 14.25 -23.18
C GLU A 137 13.45 14.33 -24.34
N GLY A 138 14.46 15.20 -24.26
CA GLY A 138 15.47 15.40 -25.30
C GLY A 138 14.98 16.10 -26.56
N LYS A 139 13.68 16.11 -26.77
CA LYS A 139 12.98 16.78 -27.87
C LYS A 139 11.79 17.55 -27.36
N MET A 140 11.49 18.69 -27.93
CA MET A 140 10.37 19.54 -27.54
C MET A 140 9.67 20.17 -28.73
N GLU A 141 8.45 20.65 -28.53
CA GLU A 141 7.67 21.44 -29.46
C GLU A 141 7.58 22.90 -28.99
N TYR A 142 7.49 23.82 -29.94
CA TYR A 142 7.17 25.19 -29.56
C TYR A 142 5.71 25.29 -29.15
N CYS A 143 5.47 25.70 -27.92
CA CYS A 143 4.15 25.72 -27.33
C CYS A 143 4.00 26.82 -26.26
N THR A 144 2.75 27.04 -25.86
CA THR A 144 2.43 27.74 -24.62
C THR A 144 1.70 26.79 -23.68
N ILE A 145 1.99 26.89 -22.40
CA ILE A 145 1.32 26.17 -21.32
C ILE A 145 0.74 27.17 -20.36
N THR A 146 -0.56 27.04 -20.05
CA THR A 146 -1.24 27.78 -18.98
C THR A 146 -1.75 26.77 -17.97
N ASP A 147 -1.28 26.86 -16.74
CA ASP A 147 -1.44 25.77 -15.78
C ASP A 147 -1.59 26.25 -14.34
N TYR A 148 -2.26 25.46 -13.50
CA TYR A 148 -2.54 25.75 -12.09
C TYR A 148 -3.11 24.50 -11.41
N PRO A 149 -3.04 24.35 -10.06
CA PRO A 149 -3.64 23.21 -9.38
C PRO A 149 -5.16 23.33 -9.22
N ASP A 150 -5.88 22.21 -9.27
CA ASP A 150 -7.30 22.14 -8.91
C ASP A 150 -7.48 22.06 -7.39
N VAL A 151 -6.66 21.27 -6.70
CA VAL A 151 -6.69 21.10 -5.25
C VAL A 151 -5.54 21.91 -4.62
N PRO A 152 -5.81 22.81 -3.64
CA PRO A 152 -4.78 23.70 -3.09
C PRO A 152 -3.65 22.98 -2.35
N TYR A 153 -3.97 22.02 -1.48
CA TYR A 153 -3.00 21.24 -0.71
C TYR A 153 -2.98 19.81 -1.24
N ARG A 154 -1.82 19.36 -1.73
CA ARG A 154 -1.66 18.10 -2.45
C ARG A 154 -0.42 17.38 -1.96
N GLY A 155 -0.53 16.10 -1.63
CA GLY A 155 0.66 15.37 -1.22
C GLY A 155 0.40 14.10 -0.45
N VAL A 156 1.17 13.91 0.61
CA VAL A 156 1.27 12.64 1.32
C VAL A 156 1.22 12.84 2.82
N VAL A 157 0.57 11.94 3.52
CA VAL A 157 0.67 11.79 4.97
C VAL A 157 1.35 10.45 5.30
N GLU A 158 2.53 10.50 5.94
CA GLU A 158 3.18 9.31 6.53
C GLU A 158 2.45 8.96 7.82
N GLY A 159 1.27 8.30 7.67
CA GLY A 159 0.36 8.00 8.77
C GLY A 159 0.06 6.51 8.94
N PHE A 160 0.73 5.64 8.19
CA PHE A 160 0.54 4.19 8.22
C PHE A 160 1.11 3.55 9.49
N TYR A 161 0.54 2.39 9.85
CA TYR A 161 1.13 1.47 10.81
C TYR A 161 2.13 0.56 10.10
N GLY A 162 3.31 0.33 10.71
CA GLY A 162 4.35 -0.51 10.13
C GLY A 162 5.74 0.03 10.43
N THR A 163 6.70 -0.30 9.57
CA THR A 163 8.06 0.23 9.67
C THR A 163 8.09 1.65 9.12
N PRO A 164 8.40 2.67 9.94
CA PRO A 164 8.51 4.05 9.48
C PRO A 164 9.57 4.17 8.37
N TRP A 165 9.37 5.12 7.49
CA TRP A 165 10.35 5.38 6.44
C TRP A 165 11.71 5.81 7.02
N SER A 166 12.78 5.38 6.36
CA SER A 166 14.12 5.88 6.71
C SER A 166 14.25 7.37 6.37
N HIS A 167 15.21 8.04 6.99
CA HIS A 167 15.51 9.44 6.67
C HIS A 167 15.81 9.64 5.17
N GLN A 168 16.57 8.72 4.57
CA GLN A 168 16.88 8.76 3.15
C GLN A 168 15.64 8.56 2.26
N ALA A 169 14.75 7.65 2.64
CA ALA A 169 13.48 7.46 1.94
C ALA A 169 12.61 8.72 1.99
N ARG A 170 12.54 9.41 3.14
CA ARG A 170 11.82 10.69 3.28
C ARG A 170 12.39 11.78 2.37
N LEU A 171 13.72 11.91 2.29
CA LEU A 171 14.36 12.84 1.36
C LEU A 171 14.04 12.50 -0.11
N SER A 172 14.08 11.22 -0.47
CA SER A 172 13.72 10.72 -1.81
C SER A 172 12.25 11.04 -2.15
N GLN A 173 11.34 10.86 -1.18
CA GLN A 173 9.93 11.19 -1.33
C GLN A 173 9.69 12.70 -1.50
N ILE A 174 10.32 13.55 -0.69
CA ILE A 174 10.20 15.01 -0.82
C ILE A 174 10.67 15.49 -2.20
N ALA A 175 11.79 14.94 -2.70
CA ALA A 175 12.27 15.25 -4.05
C ALA A 175 11.27 14.79 -5.13
N PHE A 176 10.64 13.63 -4.96
CA PHE A 176 9.59 13.13 -5.84
C PHE A 176 8.36 14.06 -5.82
N TYR A 177 7.89 14.46 -4.63
CA TYR A 177 6.75 15.38 -4.50
C TYR A 177 6.99 16.69 -5.25
N ALA A 178 8.17 17.27 -5.08
CA ALA A 178 8.55 18.52 -5.76
C ALA A 178 8.56 18.37 -7.29
N ARG A 179 9.04 17.26 -7.84
CA ARG A 179 9.02 17.01 -9.30
C ARG A 179 7.59 16.92 -9.84
N HIS A 180 6.67 16.36 -9.04
CA HIS A 180 5.28 16.15 -9.44
C HIS A 180 4.31 17.18 -8.86
N LYS A 181 4.80 18.38 -8.48
CA LYS A 181 4.00 19.52 -8.02
C LYS A 181 3.09 19.23 -6.82
N MET A 182 3.44 18.24 -6.00
CA MET A 182 2.84 18.04 -4.69
C MET A 182 3.49 19.00 -3.69
N ASN A 183 2.67 19.72 -2.91
CA ASN A 183 3.15 20.79 -2.03
C ASN A 183 3.01 20.48 -0.53
N VAL A 184 2.65 19.23 -0.17
CA VAL A 184 2.44 18.81 1.22
C VAL A 184 3.12 17.47 1.50
N TYR A 185 3.86 17.42 2.60
CA TYR A 185 4.27 16.19 3.25
C TYR A 185 3.96 16.28 4.75
N ILE A 186 3.05 15.43 5.24
CA ILE A 186 2.68 15.37 6.65
C ILE A 186 3.47 14.24 7.31
N TYR A 187 4.36 14.61 8.24
CA TYR A 187 5.12 13.68 9.07
C TYR A 187 4.31 13.31 10.31
N GLY A 188 3.78 12.10 10.34
CA GLY A 188 2.98 11.57 11.45
C GLY A 188 3.14 10.05 11.64
N PRO A 189 4.41 9.50 11.61
CA PRO A 189 4.64 8.06 11.71
C PRO A 189 4.18 7.54 13.08
N LYS A 190 3.36 6.49 13.07
CA LYS A 190 2.72 5.94 14.28
C LYS A 190 3.73 5.39 15.31
N ASP A 191 4.93 5.04 14.87
CA ASP A 191 6.00 4.49 15.72
C ASP A 191 7.00 5.55 16.21
N ASP A 192 6.76 6.84 15.92
CA ASP A 192 7.53 7.93 16.52
C ASP A 192 7.00 8.22 17.93
N PRO A 193 7.74 7.88 19.00
CA PRO A 193 7.25 8.06 20.36
C PRO A 193 7.05 9.55 20.72
N TRP A 194 7.85 10.46 20.16
CA TRP A 194 7.74 11.90 20.49
C TRP A 194 6.59 12.59 19.71
N HIS A 195 6.09 11.97 18.69
CA HIS A 195 4.86 12.36 18.02
C HIS A 195 3.62 11.92 18.84
N ARG A 196 3.66 10.78 19.55
CA ARG A 196 2.51 10.13 20.18
C ARG A 196 2.69 9.90 21.70
N ASP A 197 3.36 8.82 22.10
CA ASP A 197 3.38 8.36 23.49
C ASP A 197 4.13 9.33 24.44
N LYS A 198 5.15 10.02 23.91
CA LYS A 198 5.99 10.99 24.62
C LYS A 198 5.80 12.41 24.07
N TRP A 199 4.61 12.74 23.66
CA TRP A 199 4.32 13.99 22.98
C TRP A 199 4.67 15.24 23.83
N ARG A 200 4.71 15.11 25.15
CA ARG A 200 5.12 16.19 26.07
C ARG A 200 6.65 16.38 26.10
N GLU A 201 7.42 15.36 25.76
CA GLU A 201 8.88 15.40 25.81
C GLU A 201 9.48 16.04 24.55
N PRO A 202 10.61 16.77 24.67
CA PRO A 202 11.34 17.25 23.50
C PRO A 202 11.96 16.07 22.74
N TYR A 203 12.21 16.27 21.45
CA TYR A 203 13.01 15.30 20.68
C TYR A 203 14.45 15.23 21.16
N PRO A 204 15.09 14.07 21.18
CA PRO A 204 16.54 13.96 21.29
C PRO A 204 17.25 14.75 20.18
N GLU A 205 18.44 15.24 20.46
CA GLU A 205 19.18 16.12 19.54
C GLU A 205 19.36 15.53 18.14
N ALA A 206 19.69 14.24 18.04
CA ALA A 206 19.88 13.56 16.76
C ALA A 206 18.58 13.52 15.93
N GLU A 207 17.44 13.22 16.55
CA GLU A 207 16.15 13.18 15.88
C GLU A 207 15.65 14.59 15.53
N ALA A 208 15.85 15.56 16.43
CA ALA A 208 15.56 16.97 16.18
C ALA A 208 16.33 17.50 14.96
N LYS A 209 17.60 17.14 14.81
CA LYS A 209 18.42 17.49 13.66
C LYS A 209 17.85 16.91 12.36
N ARG A 210 17.46 15.62 12.36
CA ARG A 210 16.83 14.97 11.19
C ARG A 210 15.55 15.67 10.76
N ILE A 211 14.70 16.05 11.72
CA ILE A 211 13.45 16.78 11.41
C ILE A 211 13.79 18.16 10.82
N SER A 212 14.76 18.88 11.38
CA SER A 212 15.21 20.17 10.86
C SER A 212 15.75 20.06 9.43
N GLU A 213 16.51 19.01 9.12
CA GLU A 213 16.99 18.72 7.76
C GLU A 213 15.84 18.49 6.78
N LEU A 214 14.83 17.66 7.17
CA LEU A 214 13.65 17.41 6.34
C LEU A 214 12.83 18.69 6.08
N ALA A 215 12.56 19.48 7.13
CA ALA A 215 11.81 20.72 7.02
C ALA A 215 12.52 21.75 6.13
N THR A 216 13.84 21.85 6.25
CA THR A 216 14.66 22.76 5.45
C THR A 216 14.70 22.30 3.98
N TYR A 217 14.91 21.00 3.76
CA TYR A 217 14.95 20.42 2.41
C TYR A 217 13.61 20.57 1.69
N ALA A 218 12.50 20.21 2.36
CA ALA A 218 11.17 20.34 1.81
C ALA A 218 10.85 21.81 1.39
N ARG A 219 11.17 22.77 2.26
CA ARG A 219 10.97 24.20 1.97
C ARG A 219 11.76 24.67 0.77
N SER A 220 13.01 24.22 0.61
CA SER A 220 13.85 24.58 -0.55
C SER A 220 13.29 24.05 -1.87
N LEU A 221 12.37 23.10 -1.82
CA LEU A 221 11.71 22.46 -2.95
C LEU A 221 10.21 22.84 -3.08
N GLY A 222 9.74 23.85 -2.36
CA GLY A 222 8.35 24.30 -2.42
C GLY A 222 7.34 23.36 -1.76
N VAL A 223 7.79 22.42 -0.91
CA VAL A 223 6.96 21.45 -0.19
C VAL A 223 6.78 21.89 1.26
N ASN A 224 5.54 22.00 1.71
CA ASN A 224 5.20 22.26 3.11
C ASN A 224 5.41 20.97 3.94
N PHE A 225 6.43 20.99 4.78
CA PHE A 225 6.66 19.94 5.75
C PHE A 225 5.77 20.17 6.97
N TYR A 226 4.66 19.44 7.04
CA TYR A 226 3.79 19.42 8.22
C TYR A 226 4.34 18.42 9.25
N TRP A 227 4.59 18.90 10.45
CA TRP A 227 4.88 18.04 11.58
C TRP A 227 3.59 17.81 12.38
N ALA A 228 3.20 16.54 12.52
CA ALA A 228 2.00 16.17 13.26
C ALA A 228 2.33 15.80 14.71
N ILE A 229 1.37 16.02 15.62
CA ILE A 229 1.41 15.54 17.02
C ILE A 229 0.08 14.86 17.35
N HIS A 230 0.14 13.79 18.14
CA HIS A 230 -1.00 12.96 18.49
C HIS A 230 -1.18 12.86 20.01
N PRO A 231 -1.75 13.89 20.69
CA PRO A 231 -1.86 13.93 22.14
C PRO A 231 -3.04 13.15 22.70
N GLY A 232 -3.97 12.69 21.84
CA GLY A 232 -5.30 12.22 22.22
C GLY A 232 -5.35 10.99 23.09
N VAL A 233 -4.30 10.16 23.12
CA VAL A 233 -4.27 8.91 23.91
C VAL A 233 -4.35 9.18 25.41
N ASP A 234 -3.68 10.22 25.90
CA ASP A 234 -3.51 10.44 27.34
C ASP A 234 -3.70 11.89 27.80
N ILE A 235 -4.20 12.76 26.94
CA ILE A 235 -4.47 14.17 27.23
C ILE A 235 -5.48 14.32 28.38
N LYS A 236 -5.23 15.23 29.33
CA LYS A 236 -6.06 15.48 30.52
C LYS A 236 -6.92 16.74 30.43
N TRP A 237 -6.81 17.49 29.32
CA TRP A 237 -7.51 18.75 29.09
C TRP A 237 -7.21 19.84 30.14
N THR A 238 -6.03 19.77 30.79
CA THR A 238 -5.56 20.75 31.75
C THR A 238 -4.82 21.90 31.05
N GLU A 239 -4.68 23.04 31.75
CA GLU A 239 -3.82 24.12 31.27
C GLU A 239 -2.38 23.66 31.08
N GLN A 240 -1.89 22.77 31.94
CA GLN A 240 -0.55 22.23 31.84
C GLN A 240 -0.33 21.41 30.55
N ASP A 241 -1.29 20.56 30.16
CA ASP A 241 -1.19 19.82 28.90
C ASP A 241 -1.27 20.73 27.68
N ARG A 242 -2.10 21.76 27.74
CA ARG A 242 -2.15 22.81 26.74
C ARG A 242 -0.81 23.54 26.58
N ASP A 243 -0.17 23.88 27.69
CA ASP A 243 1.12 24.57 27.71
C ASP A 243 2.24 23.66 27.19
N TYR A 244 2.23 22.37 27.54
CA TYR A 244 3.15 21.38 26.95
C TYR A 244 2.99 21.29 25.42
N LEU A 245 1.75 21.26 24.91
CA LEU A 245 1.52 21.22 23.47
C LEU A 245 2.09 22.44 22.77
N VAL A 246 1.78 23.64 23.26
CA VAL A 246 2.30 24.89 22.68
C VAL A 246 3.82 24.95 22.76
N ALA A 247 4.41 24.60 23.89
CA ALA A 247 5.86 24.55 24.05
C ALA A 247 6.53 23.56 23.07
N LYS A 248 5.88 22.42 22.80
CA LYS A 248 6.36 21.45 21.81
C LYS A 248 6.30 22.04 20.39
N LEU A 249 5.20 22.71 20.02
CA LEU A 249 5.04 23.39 18.72
C LEU A 249 6.10 24.48 18.54
N GLU A 250 6.37 25.29 19.58
CA GLU A 250 7.43 26.30 19.54
C GLU A 250 8.82 25.68 19.32
N LYS A 251 9.14 24.56 19.99
CA LYS A 251 10.39 23.83 19.75
C LYS A 251 10.52 23.33 18.32
N MET A 252 9.42 22.83 17.73
CA MET A 252 9.43 22.40 16.35
C MET A 252 9.58 23.59 15.38
N TYR A 253 8.97 24.73 15.70
CA TYR A 253 9.15 25.98 14.97
C TYR A 253 10.62 26.44 15.00
N ASP A 254 11.30 26.37 16.16
CA ASP A 254 12.72 26.69 16.30
C ASP A 254 13.61 25.77 15.44
N LEU A 255 13.19 24.50 15.23
CA LEU A 255 13.85 23.56 14.34
C LEU A 255 13.60 23.86 12.83
N GLY A 256 12.78 24.86 12.52
CA GLY A 256 12.49 25.27 11.15
C GLY A 256 11.17 24.73 10.58
N VAL A 257 10.36 23.99 11.34
CA VAL A 257 9.02 23.57 10.91
C VAL A 257 8.12 24.80 10.78
N ARG A 258 7.30 24.82 9.70
CA ARG A 258 6.39 25.94 9.39
C ARG A 258 4.97 25.49 9.11
N SER A 259 4.68 24.21 9.34
CA SER A 259 3.34 23.64 9.13
C SER A 259 3.09 22.58 10.19
N PHE A 260 1.90 22.60 10.79
CA PHE A 260 1.59 21.79 11.97
C PHE A 260 0.25 21.07 11.81
N ALA A 261 0.18 19.85 12.36
CA ALA A 261 -1.06 19.08 12.44
C ALA A 261 -1.24 18.50 13.85
N VAL A 262 -2.48 18.31 14.28
CA VAL A 262 -2.84 17.68 15.53
C VAL A 262 -3.81 16.55 15.25
N PHE A 263 -3.47 15.32 15.65
CA PHE A 263 -4.23 14.12 15.35
C PHE A 263 -4.94 13.57 16.57
N PHE A 264 -6.19 13.13 16.37
CA PHE A 264 -7.04 12.47 17.34
C PHE A 264 -7.67 11.19 16.78
N ASP A 265 -7.08 10.62 15.73
CA ASP A 265 -7.50 9.36 15.14
C ASP A 265 -7.12 8.16 16.03
N ASP A 266 -7.88 7.07 15.91
CA ASP A 266 -7.64 5.77 16.56
C ASP A 266 -7.46 5.87 18.09
N ILE A 267 -8.27 6.68 18.74
CA ILE A 267 -8.29 6.85 20.20
C ILE A 267 -9.66 6.54 20.79
N TRP A 268 -9.68 6.41 22.10
CA TRP A 268 -10.90 6.21 22.90
C TRP A 268 -10.84 6.99 24.22
N GLY A 269 -11.96 7.07 24.93
CA GLY A 269 -12.05 7.72 26.24
C GLY A 269 -12.11 9.25 26.15
N GLU A 270 -11.53 9.94 27.12
CA GLU A 270 -11.63 11.40 27.27
C GLU A 270 -11.03 12.19 26.11
N GLY A 271 -10.02 11.63 25.43
CA GLY A 271 -9.41 12.27 24.26
C GLY A 271 -10.38 12.50 23.09
N THR A 272 -11.51 11.78 23.05
CA THR A 272 -12.50 11.84 21.94
C THR A 272 -13.52 12.98 22.06
N ARG A 273 -13.40 13.85 23.04
CA ARG A 273 -14.36 14.94 23.29
C ARG A 273 -14.22 16.08 22.26
N ALA A 274 -15.22 16.21 21.39
CA ALA A 274 -15.24 17.20 20.32
C ALA A 274 -15.12 18.65 20.83
N ASP A 275 -15.84 18.99 21.92
CA ASP A 275 -15.80 20.32 22.54
C ASP A 275 -14.39 20.64 23.05
N LYS A 276 -13.71 19.67 23.66
CA LYS A 276 -12.35 19.84 24.17
C LYS A 276 -11.30 19.89 23.05
N GLN A 277 -11.47 19.07 22.03
CA GLN A 277 -10.62 19.16 20.84
C GLN A 277 -10.75 20.54 20.17
N ALA A 278 -11.97 21.05 19.99
CA ALA A 278 -12.21 22.38 19.43
C ALA A 278 -11.61 23.49 20.31
N GLU A 279 -11.81 23.46 21.63
CA GLU A 279 -11.24 24.41 22.58
C GLU A 279 -9.71 24.47 22.49
N LEU A 280 -9.04 23.30 22.52
CA LEU A 280 -7.60 23.18 22.44
C LEU A 280 -7.06 23.71 21.12
N LEU A 281 -7.65 23.30 20.00
CA LEU A 281 -7.20 23.69 18.66
C LEU A 281 -7.42 25.16 18.38
N ASN A 282 -8.52 25.76 18.85
CA ASN A 282 -8.73 27.19 18.80
C ASN A 282 -7.68 27.94 19.62
N TYR A 283 -7.29 27.39 20.78
CA TYR A 283 -6.23 28.00 21.58
C TYR A 283 -4.89 27.96 20.85
N VAL A 284 -4.53 26.82 20.23
CA VAL A 284 -3.32 26.68 19.43
C VAL A 284 -3.34 27.62 18.23
N ASP A 285 -4.46 27.66 17.51
CA ASP A 285 -4.61 28.54 16.35
C ASP A 285 -4.43 30.02 16.74
N ASN A 286 -5.15 30.50 17.76
CA ASN A 286 -5.12 31.92 18.18
C ASN A 286 -3.78 32.33 18.83
N ASN A 287 -3.12 31.43 19.58
CA ASN A 287 -1.96 31.76 20.39
C ASN A 287 -0.63 31.35 19.78
N PHE A 288 -0.64 30.47 18.77
CA PHE A 288 0.57 30.01 18.10
C PHE A 288 0.49 30.28 16.58
N ILE A 289 -0.46 29.67 15.85
CA ILE A 289 -0.52 29.75 14.39
C ILE A 289 -0.68 31.20 13.90
N GLN A 290 -1.72 31.91 14.37
CA GLN A 290 -2.04 33.25 13.92
C GLN A 290 -1.03 34.33 14.38
N LYS A 291 -0.18 34.01 15.36
CA LYS A 291 0.88 34.94 15.80
C LYS A 291 2.13 34.89 14.93
N LYS A 292 2.21 33.94 14.01
CA LYS A 292 3.36 33.73 13.13
C LYS A 292 2.95 34.00 11.68
N HIS A 293 3.74 34.79 10.97
CA HIS A 293 3.40 35.18 9.60
C HIS A 293 3.80 34.19 8.53
N ASP A 294 4.60 33.18 8.92
CA ASP A 294 5.23 32.20 8.03
C ASP A 294 4.79 30.75 8.34
N VAL A 295 3.66 30.59 9.04
CA VAL A 295 3.10 29.29 9.39
C VAL A 295 1.83 29.03 8.58
N ALA A 296 1.74 27.83 7.99
CA ALA A 296 0.57 27.36 7.24
C ALA A 296 -0.64 27.11 8.17
N PRO A 297 -1.88 27.04 7.63
CA PRO A 297 -3.06 26.68 8.41
C PRO A 297 -2.88 25.38 9.18
N LEU A 298 -3.42 25.32 10.41
CA LEU A 298 -3.41 24.12 11.23
C LEU A 298 -4.31 23.05 10.61
N ILE A 299 -3.82 21.81 10.57
CA ILE A 299 -4.61 20.64 10.16
C ILE A 299 -4.95 19.79 11.40
N MET A 300 -6.17 19.27 11.47
CA MET A 300 -6.53 18.27 12.47
C MET A 300 -7.11 17.00 11.84
N CYS A 301 -6.79 15.84 12.41
CA CYS A 301 -7.48 14.60 12.12
C CYS A 301 -8.47 14.32 13.27
N PRO A 302 -9.79 14.28 13.00
CA PRO A 302 -10.79 14.06 14.04
C PRO A 302 -10.84 12.58 14.47
N THR A 303 -11.42 12.30 15.62
CA THR A 303 -11.65 10.92 16.08
C THR A 303 -12.66 10.20 15.18
N GLU A 304 -13.74 10.89 14.80
CA GLU A 304 -14.71 10.37 13.83
C GLU A 304 -14.31 10.81 12.40
N TYR A 305 -13.22 10.26 11.88
CA TYR A 305 -12.64 10.67 10.60
C TYR A 305 -13.24 9.98 9.37
N ASN A 306 -14.26 9.13 9.54
CA ASN A 306 -15.02 8.51 8.46
C ASN A 306 -16.48 8.33 8.84
N ARG A 307 -17.35 8.16 7.82
CA ARG A 307 -18.81 8.09 8.02
C ARG A 307 -19.25 6.85 8.80
N ALA A 308 -18.58 5.71 8.61
CA ALA A 308 -18.94 4.47 9.30
C ALA A 308 -18.75 4.56 10.83
N TRP A 309 -17.85 5.42 11.29
CA TRP A 309 -17.57 5.65 12.71
C TRP A 309 -18.28 6.89 13.25
N ALA A 310 -18.76 7.77 12.38
CA ALA A 310 -19.48 8.98 12.79
C ALA A 310 -20.82 8.66 13.44
N ASN A 311 -21.09 9.34 14.55
CA ASN A 311 -22.37 9.27 15.24
C ASN A 311 -23.07 10.63 15.18
N ASP A 312 -24.02 10.78 14.25
CA ASP A 312 -24.74 12.03 14.01
C ASP A 312 -25.61 12.48 15.20
N GLU A 313 -26.12 11.52 16.01
CA GLU A 313 -26.92 11.81 17.20
C GLU A 313 -26.07 12.43 18.32
N LYS A 314 -24.83 11.97 18.47
CA LYS A 314 -23.87 12.56 19.41
C LYS A 314 -23.32 13.89 18.93
N GLY A 315 -23.40 14.18 17.64
CA GLY A 315 -23.05 15.46 17.05
C GLY A 315 -21.57 15.83 17.08
N TYR A 316 -20.65 14.86 17.15
CA TYR A 316 -19.22 15.10 17.23
C TYR A 316 -18.72 16.02 16.08
N LEU A 317 -18.99 15.65 14.83
CA LEU A 317 -18.55 16.42 13.65
C LEU A 317 -19.22 17.82 13.62
N ARG A 318 -20.51 17.93 14.01
CA ARG A 318 -21.19 19.23 14.06
C ARG A 318 -20.62 20.14 15.14
N THR A 319 -20.20 19.57 16.28
CA THR A 319 -19.51 20.33 17.34
C THR A 319 -18.20 20.91 16.82
N LEU A 320 -17.37 20.11 16.14
CA LEU A 320 -16.16 20.63 15.49
C LEU A 320 -16.48 21.71 14.46
N GLY A 321 -17.48 21.46 13.60
CA GLY A 321 -17.86 22.40 12.54
C GLY A 321 -18.36 23.77 13.05
N THR A 322 -18.98 23.79 14.23
CA THR A 322 -19.56 25.01 14.81
C THR A 322 -18.67 25.73 15.80
N GLN A 323 -17.82 24.99 16.53
CA GLN A 323 -17.02 25.56 17.62
C GLN A 323 -15.56 25.82 17.22
N MET A 324 -15.06 25.17 16.19
CA MET A 324 -13.66 25.30 15.79
C MET A 324 -13.47 26.46 14.80
N ASN A 325 -12.36 27.21 14.94
CA ASN A 325 -11.99 28.30 14.04
C ASN A 325 -12.01 27.83 12.58
N GLN A 326 -12.54 28.67 11.68
CA GLN A 326 -12.72 28.33 10.26
C GLN A 326 -11.41 28.12 9.49
N GLY A 327 -10.30 28.67 9.98
CA GLY A 327 -8.97 28.51 9.39
C GLY A 327 -8.29 27.16 9.70
N ILE A 328 -8.90 26.32 10.54
CA ILE A 328 -8.36 24.98 10.87
C ILE A 328 -8.94 23.96 9.89
N GLU A 329 -8.08 23.21 9.21
CA GLU A 329 -8.45 22.18 8.27
C GLU A 329 -8.87 20.90 9.01
N ILE A 330 -9.92 20.21 8.54
CA ILE A 330 -10.45 18.97 9.15
C ILE A 330 -10.30 17.82 8.16
N MET A 331 -9.56 16.77 8.56
CA MET A 331 -9.33 15.61 7.73
C MET A 331 -10.52 14.65 7.66
N TRP A 332 -10.62 13.92 6.54
CA TRP A 332 -11.69 12.96 6.26
C TRP A 332 -11.23 11.85 5.33
N THR A 333 -11.60 10.58 5.62
CA THR A 333 -11.20 9.43 4.80
C THR A 333 -12.31 8.89 3.89
N GLY A 334 -13.53 9.45 3.95
CA GLY A 334 -14.67 8.99 3.16
C GLY A 334 -15.71 8.21 3.96
N ASN A 335 -16.48 7.36 3.29
CA ASN A 335 -17.55 6.60 3.94
C ASN A 335 -17.05 5.50 4.90
N SER A 336 -15.79 5.08 4.77
CA SER A 336 -15.09 4.18 5.70
C SER A 336 -13.61 4.54 5.80
N VAL A 337 -12.85 3.81 6.61
CA VAL A 337 -11.39 4.03 6.78
C VAL A 337 -10.67 3.93 5.42
N VAL A 338 -10.99 2.91 4.63
CA VAL A 338 -10.45 2.70 3.28
C VAL A 338 -11.62 2.80 2.30
N HIS A 339 -11.65 3.86 1.52
CA HIS A 339 -12.78 4.16 0.63
C HIS A 339 -12.32 5.01 -0.57
N CYS A 340 -13.07 4.95 -1.69
CA CYS A 340 -12.94 5.90 -2.79
C CYS A 340 -13.78 7.15 -2.48
N ILE A 341 -13.22 8.32 -2.76
CA ILE A 341 -13.86 9.60 -2.45
C ILE A 341 -14.84 9.95 -3.57
N ASP A 342 -16.08 10.14 -3.20
CA ASP A 342 -17.18 10.49 -4.08
C ASP A 342 -17.87 11.78 -3.62
N ARG A 343 -18.69 12.37 -4.50
CA ARG A 343 -19.42 13.61 -4.23
C ARG A 343 -20.38 13.47 -3.04
N GLU A 344 -21.06 12.35 -2.93
CA GLU A 344 -22.02 12.12 -1.83
C GLU A 344 -21.33 12.17 -0.48
N SER A 345 -20.18 11.53 -0.34
CA SER A 345 -19.36 11.57 0.87
C SER A 345 -18.86 12.98 1.18
N GLN A 346 -18.43 13.73 0.15
CA GLN A 346 -17.96 15.10 0.30
C GLN A 346 -19.08 16.06 0.77
N ASP A 347 -20.24 15.99 0.16
CA ASP A 347 -21.40 16.80 0.54
C ASP A 347 -21.85 16.46 1.97
N TRP A 348 -21.83 15.17 2.32
CA TRP A 348 -22.21 14.70 3.65
C TRP A 348 -21.32 15.28 4.75
N ILE A 349 -20.01 15.23 4.59
CA ILE A 349 -19.07 15.74 5.61
C ILE A 349 -19.05 17.26 5.64
N ASN A 350 -19.00 17.92 4.48
CA ASN A 350 -18.87 19.38 4.39
C ASN A 350 -20.04 20.10 5.08
N GLN A 351 -21.27 19.54 4.99
CA GLN A 351 -22.44 20.05 5.71
C GLN A 351 -22.29 19.95 7.23
N ARG A 352 -21.58 18.95 7.74
CA ARG A 352 -21.40 18.73 9.19
C ARG A 352 -20.30 19.56 9.78
N ILE A 353 -19.20 19.71 9.07
CA ILE A 353 -18.06 20.49 9.55
C ILE A 353 -18.11 21.98 9.14
N ASN A 354 -19.14 22.42 8.39
CA ASN A 354 -19.34 23.79 7.89
C ASN A 354 -18.14 24.37 7.13
N ARG A 355 -17.40 23.51 6.43
CA ARG A 355 -16.24 23.87 5.59
C ARG A 355 -15.93 22.74 4.61
N LYS A 356 -15.00 22.99 3.68
CA LYS A 356 -14.46 21.93 2.82
C LYS A 356 -13.62 20.97 3.66
N SER A 357 -13.76 19.67 3.44
CA SER A 357 -12.95 18.65 4.09
C SER A 357 -11.55 18.60 3.50
N TYR A 358 -10.57 18.23 4.33
CA TYR A 358 -9.22 17.93 3.91
C TYR A 358 -9.09 16.39 3.80
N ILE A 359 -8.87 15.86 2.60
CA ILE A 359 -8.92 14.42 2.37
C ILE A 359 -7.63 13.76 2.85
N TRP A 360 -7.78 12.71 3.67
CA TRP A 360 -6.78 11.70 3.97
C TRP A 360 -7.18 10.42 3.25
N TRP A 361 -6.63 10.18 2.07
CA TRP A 361 -6.99 9.02 1.28
C TRP A 361 -6.12 7.81 1.61
N ASN A 362 -6.73 6.73 2.11
CA ASN A 362 -6.05 5.51 2.49
C ASN A 362 -5.78 4.60 1.28
N PHE A 363 -4.91 5.08 0.39
CA PHE A 363 -4.34 4.35 -0.74
C PHE A 363 -3.01 5.03 -1.15
N PRO A 364 -1.91 4.30 -1.45
CA PRO A 364 -1.78 2.82 -1.48
C PRO A 364 -1.42 2.16 -0.14
N VAL A 365 -1.77 2.74 1.01
CA VAL A 365 -1.48 2.15 2.32
C VAL A 365 -1.86 0.66 2.34
N SER A 366 -0.98 -0.16 2.92
CA SER A 366 -1.15 -1.61 3.00
C SER A 366 -1.06 -2.16 4.43
N ASP A 367 -1.16 -1.29 5.45
CA ASP A 367 -1.04 -1.68 6.85
C ASP A 367 -2.16 -2.61 7.35
N PHE A 368 -3.31 -2.62 6.69
CA PHE A 368 -4.42 -3.54 6.92
C PHE A 368 -4.31 -4.85 6.10
N VAL A 369 -3.35 -4.96 5.18
CA VAL A 369 -3.08 -6.11 4.29
C VAL A 369 -1.57 -6.27 4.03
N ARG A 370 -0.79 -6.32 5.08
CA ARG A 370 0.70 -6.31 5.02
C ARG A 370 1.30 -7.52 4.30
N ASP A 371 0.52 -8.55 4.09
CA ASP A 371 0.87 -9.70 3.26
C ASP A 371 0.83 -9.39 1.74
N HIS A 372 0.28 -8.24 1.34
CA HIS A 372 0.22 -7.75 -0.03
C HIS A 372 1.12 -6.54 -0.25
N ILE A 373 1.52 -6.34 -1.52
CA ILE A 373 2.07 -5.08 -2.01
C ILE A 373 1.12 -4.50 -3.05
N LEU A 374 0.79 -3.20 -2.93
CA LEU A 374 -0.23 -2.55 -3.76
C LEU A 374 0.45 -1.71 -4.84
N LEU A 375 0.60 -2.29 -6.03
CA LEU A 375 1.26 -1.67 -7.18
C LEU A 375 0.27 -1.14 -8.24
N GLY A 376 -1.01 -1.02 -7.88
CA GLY A 376 -2.06 -0.59 -8.78
C GLY A 376 -2.15 0.92 -8.97
N PRO A 377 -2.96 1.36 -9.94
CA PRO A 377 -3.21 2.77 -10.18
C PRO A 377 -4.05 3.41 -9.07
N ALA A 378 -3.96 4.72 -8.96
CA ALA A 378 -4.85 5.52 -8.11
C ALA A 378 -6.18 5.75 -8.84
N TYR A 379 -7.20 4.94 -8.59
CA TYR A 379 -8.49 5.04 -9.28
C TYR A 379 -9.68 4.91 -8.32
N GLY A 380 -10.87 5.23 -8.81
CA GLY A 380 -12.15 5.04 -8.12
C GLY A 380 -12.71 6.30 -7.47
N ASN A 381 -11.91 7.35 -7.28
CA ASN A 381 -12.39 8.66 -6.84
C ASN A 381 -13.13 9.37 -7.97
N ASP A 382 -14.11 10.21 -7.63
CA ASP A 382 -14.79 11.06 -8.61
C ASP A 382 -13.84 12.11 -9.20
N LEU A 383 -14.08 12.51 -10.47
CA LEU A 383 -13.20 13.41 -11.21
C LEU A 383 -13.70 14.86 -11.26
N ASP A 384 -14.76 15.19 -10.55
CA ASP A 384 -15.42 16.49 -10.59
C ASP A 384 -15.68 17.07 -9.18
N ILE A 385 -14.84 16.71 -8.19
CA ILE A 385 -15.02 17.06 -6.78
C ILE A 385 -13.93 17.96 -6.19
N ALA A 386 -13.03 18.48 -7.02
CA ALA A 386 -11.92 19.32 -6.53
C ALA A 386 -12.37 20.53 -5.72
N GLU A 387 -13.51 21.16 -6.13
CA GLU A 387 -14.05 22.33 -5.43
C GLU A 387 -14.70 22.01 -4.07
N THR A 388 -14.91 20.74 -3.75
CA THR A 388 -15.52 20.29 -2.48
C THR A 388 -14.50 20.08 -1.37
N MET A 389 -13.20 20.05 -1.69
CA MET A 389 -12.13 19.78 -0.74
C MET A 389 -11.17 20.95 -0.58
N SER A 390 -10.55 21.07 0.60
CA SER A 390 -9.49 22.05 0.86
C SER A 390 -8.10 21.49 0.60
N GLY A 391 -7.94 20.17 0.67
CA GLY A 391 -6.70 19.47 0.41
C GLY A 391 -6.91 17.98 0.19
N PHE A 392 -5.89 17.32 -0.33
CA PHE A 392 -5.89 15.87 -0.58
C PHE A 392 -4.49 15.31 -0.32
N VAL A 393 -4.37 14.44 0.66
CA VAL A 393 -3.14 13.69 0.93
C VAL A 393 -3.38 12.20 0.90
N SER A 394 -2.47 11.49 0.28
CA SER A 394 -2.44 10.02 0.22
C SER A 394 -1.72 9.47 1.44
N ASN A 395 -2.24 8.40 2.04
CA ASN A 395 -1.52 7.58 3.00
C ASN A 395 -0.84 6.43 2.22
N PRO A 396 0.50 6.39 2.16
CA PRO A 396 1.25 5.43 1.34
C PRO A 396 1.52 4.12 2.06
N MET A 397 2.18 3.18 1.37
CA MET A 397 2.72 1.97 1.99
C MET A 397 3.98 2.29 2.83
N GLU A 398 4.35 1.37 3.74
CA GLU A 398 5.68 1.36 4.38
C GLU A 398 6.83 1.19 3.36
N HIS A 399 6.51 0.82 2.12
CA HIS A 399 7.38 0.67 0.95
C HIS A 399 7.44 1.98 0.17
N ALA A 400 8.41 2.82 0.51
CA ALA A 400 8.50 4.18 0.01
C ALA A 400 8.64 4.26 -1.52
N GLU A 401 9.58 3.50 -2.10
CA GLU A 401 9.82 3.55 -3.55
C GLU A 401 8.67 2.93 -4.34
N ALA A 402 8.10 1.81 -3.87
CA ALA A 402 6.94 1.18 -4.50
C ALA A 402 5.70 2.08 -4.48
N SER A 403 5.52 2.90 -3.43
CA SER A 403 4.42 3.85 -3.33
C SER A 403 4.43 4.92 -4.43
N LYS A 404 5.59 5.28 -4.97
CA LYS A 404 5.73 6.29 -6.03
C LYS A 404 4.93 5.93 -7.29
N ILE A 405 4.72 4.63 -7.55
CA ILE A 405 3.91 4.16 -8.69
C ILE A 405 2.50 4.75 -8.65
N SER A 406 1.83 4.65 -7.51
CA SER A 406 0.48 5.21 -7.32
C SER A 406 0.52 6.73 -7.10
N LEU A 407 1.53 7.24 -6.39
CA LEU A 407 1.68 8.66 -6.08
C LEU A 407 1.87 9.51 -7.34
N TYR A 408 2.44 8.95 -8.41
CA TYR A 408 2.53 9.59 -9.72
C TYR A 408 1.15 10.01 -10.24
N GLY A 409 0.19 9.08 -10.24
CA GLY A 409 -1.17 9.37 -10.66
C GLY A 409 -1.93 10.27 -9.68
N ILE A 410 -1.66 10.17 -8.36
CA ILE A 410 -2.28 11.05 -7.35
C ILE A 410 -1.85 12.50 -7.56
N ALA A 411 -0.60 12.74 -7.97
CA ALA A 411 -0.14 14.08 -8.32
C ALA A 411 -0.96 14.66 -9.46
N ASP A 412 -1.22 13.90 -10.53
CA ASP A 412 -2.01 14.34 -11.67
C ASP A 412 -3.50 14.52 -11.30
N TYR A 413 -4.08 13.55 -10.58
CA TYR A 413 -5.45 13.62 -10.07
C TYR A 413 -5.72 14.92 -9.28
N THR A 414 -4.80 15.33 -8.43
CA THR A 414 -4.98 16.50 -7.57
C THR A 414 -4.63 17.83 -8.27
N TRP A 415 -3.89 17.76 -9.36
CA TRP A 415 -3.50 18.93 -10.15
C TRP A 415 -4.53 19.27 -11.23
N ASN A 416 -4.91 18.29 -12.07
CA ASN A 416 -5.84 18.48 -13.19
C ASN A 416 -6.87 17.33 -13.18
N MET A 417 -7.76 17.37 -12.19
CA MET A 417 -8.70 16.29 -11.89
C MET A 417 -9.58 15.88 -13.07
N PRO A 418 -10.18 16.80 -13.85
CA PRO A 418 -11.03 16.44 -14.99
C PRO A 418 -10.31 15.71 -16.12
N ALA A 419 -9.00 15.92 -16.27
CA ALA A 419 -8.20 15.30 -17.34
C ALA A 419 -7.46 14.04 -16.90
N TYR A 420 -7.61 13.65 -15.63
CA TYR A 420 -6.90 12.50 -15.04
C TYR A 420 -7.26 11.19 -15.74
N ASP A 421 -6.24 10.49 -16.24
CA ASP A 421 -6.32 9.16 -16.81
C ASP A 421 -5.48 8.18 -15.97
N TYR A 422 -6.15 7.48 -15.05
CA TYR A 422 -5.49 6.59 -14.12
C TYR A 422 -4.65 5.49 -14.79
N GLN A 423 -5.07 5.01 -15.96
CA GLN A 423 -4.35 3.94 -16.67
C GLN A 423 -3.07 4.48 -17.33
N ALA A 424 -3.18 5.62 -18.02
CA ALA A 424 -2.03 6.27 -18.65
C ALA A 424 -0.98 6.69 -17.61
N ASP A 425 -1.42 7.23 -16.48
CA ASP A 425 -0.49 7.68 -15.44
C ASP A 425 0.14 6.54 -14.66
N TRP A 426 -0.57 5.43 -14.47
CA TRP A 426 0.02 4.22 -13.91
C TRP A 426 1.17 3.67 -14.77
N GLU A 427 0.98 3.61 -16.09
CA GLU A 427 2.02 3.20 -17.04
C GLU A 427 3.25 4.13 -17.00
N LYS A 428 3.03 5.45 -16.89
CA LYS A 428 4.12 6.43 -16.76
C LYS A 428 4.83 6.30 -15.40
N GLY A 429 4.07 6.12 -14.30
CA GLY A 429 4.61 5.94 -12.96
C GLY A 429 5.51 4.71 -12.84
N LEU A 430 5.09 3.58 -13.43
CA LEU A 430 5.93 2.38 -13.54
C LEU A 430 7.22 2.65 -14.31
N ARG A 431 7.14 3.37 -15.41
CA ARG A 431 8.29 3.74 -16.25
C ARG A 431 9.23 4.70 -15.54
N GLU A 432 8.72 5.62 -14.72
CA GLU A 432 9.56 6.54 -13.95
C GLU A 432 10.37 5.83 -12.87
N VAL A 433 9.75 4.91 -12.14
CA VAL A 433 10.44 4.23 -11.02
C VAL A 433 11.44 3.18 -11.49
N LEU A 434 11.22 2.56 -12.67
CA LEU A 434 12.13 1.54 -13.24
C LEU A 434 12.17 1.60 -14.78
N PRO A 435 12.76 2.64 -15.38
CA PRO A 435 12.77 2.81 -16.83
C PRO A 435 13.50 1.68 -17.58
N SER A 436 14.53 1.08 -16.98
CA SER A 436 15.34 0.00 -17.57
C SER A 436 14.57 -1.29 -17.82
N ASN A 437 13.68 -1.68 -16.90
CA ASN A 437 12.88 -2.91 -16.94
C ASN A 437 11.39 -2.65 -16.66
N TYR A 438 10.89 -1.53 -17.16
CA TYR A 438 9.51 -1.11 -16.99
C TYR A 438 8.48 -2.19 -17.39
N GLU A 439 8.69 -2.91 -18.50
CA GLU A 439 7.79 -3.97 -18.99
C GLU A 439 7.72 -5.15 -18.00
N ALA A 440 8.84 -5.51 -17.39
CA ALA A 440 8.88 -6.54 -16.36
C ALA A 440 8.16 -6.08 -15.08
N LEU A 441 8.39 -4.83 -14.65
CA LEU A 441 7.70 -4.25 -13.51
C LEU A 441 6.20 -4.18 -13.75
N ARG A 442 5.76 -3.76 -14.94
CA ARG A 442 4.37 -3.71 -15.36
C ARG A 442 3.72 -5.09 -15.28
N THR A 443 4.39 -6.11 -15.83
CA THR A 443 3.87 -7.48 -15.81
C THR A 443 3.69 -7.98 -14.38
N PHE A 444 4.68 -7.76 -13.50
CA PHE A 444 4.56 -8.13 -12.10
C PHE A 444 3.46 -7.34 -11.37
N ALA A 445 3.36 -6.04 -11.63
CA ALA A 445 2.37 -5.16 -11.02
C ALA A 445 0.92 -5.54 -11.41
N LEU A 446 0.67 -6.06 -12.62
CA LEU A 446 -0.65 -6.55 -13.04
C LEU A 446 -1.23 -7.61 -12.09
N TYR A 447 -0.38 -8.41 -11.45
CA TYR A 447 -0.80 -9.45 -10.49
C TYR A 447 -0.83 -8.97 -9.04
N ASN A 448 -0.41 -7.71 -8.79
CA ASN A 448 -0.32 -7.11 -7.45
C ASN A 448 -0.96 -5.71 -7.41
N LYS A 449 -1.78 -5.34 -8.39
CA LYS A 449 -2.40 -4.02 -8.45
C LYS A 449 -3.65 -3.89 -7.59
N ASP A 450 -4.27 -5.00 -7.25
CA ASP A 450 -5.53 -5.02 -6.52
C ASP A 450 -5.62 -6.22 -5.59
N LEU A 451 -6.40 -6.09 -4.53
CA LEU A 451 -6.65 -7.17 -3.59
C LEU A 451 -7.62 -8.19 -4.18
N GLY A 452 -7.48 -9.45 -3.79
CA GLY A 452 -8.54 -10.44 -3.90
C GLY A 452 -9.71 -10.09 -2.96
N PRO A 453 -10.71 -10.95 -2.80
CA PRO A 453 -11.81 -10.74 -1.86
C PRO A 453 -11.30 -10.44 -0.45
N ASN A 454 -11.73 -9.30 0.10
CA ASN A 454 -11.35 -8.85 1.43
C ASN A 454 -12.50 -8.06 2.10
N GLY A 455 -12.39 -7.80 3.41
CA GLY A 455 -13.44 -7.13 4.20
C GLY A 455 -13.60 -5.64 3.93
N HIS A 456 -12.66 -5.01 3.24
CA HIS A 456 -12.73 -3.57 2.96
C HIS A 456 -13.49 -3.25 1.67
N GLY A 457 -13.34 -4.05 0.60
CA GLY A 457 -14.13 -3.97 -0.63
C GLY A 457 -14.23 -2.58 -1.26
N PHE A 458 -13.25 -1.71 -1.05
CA PHE A 458 -13.36 -0.27 -1.28
C PHE A 458 -13.20 0.13 -2.74
N ARG A 459 -12.49 -0.65 -3.51
CA ARG A 459 -12.17 -0.31 -4.88
C ARG A 459 -13.06 -1.08 -5.85
N ARG A 460 -13.36 -0.45 -6.99
CA ARG A 460 -14.09 -1.09 -8.08
C ARG A 460 -13.23 -2.20 -8.68
N GLU A 461 -13.91 -3.21 -9.22
CA GLU A 461 -13.24 -4.26 -9.96
C GLU A 461 -12.42 -3.70 -11.11
N GLU A 462 -11.18 -4.17 -11.18
CA GLU A 462 -10.23 -3.81 -12.22
C GLU A 462 -9.35 -4.99 -12.61
N GLY A 463 -8.65 -4.88 -13.73
CA GLY A 463 -7.71 -5.90 -14.18
C GLY A 463 -8.36 -7.20 -14.57
N ASP A 464 -9.46 -7.12 -15.30
CA ASP A 464 -10.24 -8.27 -15.71
C ASP A 464 -9.68 -8.98 -16.96
N GLU A 465 -8.54 -8.55 -17.47
CA GLU A 465 -7.88 -9.12 -18.65
C GLU A 465 -7.69 -10.64 -18.54
N LEU A 466 -7.41 -11.12 -17.34
CA LEU A 466 -7.21 -12.55 -17.09
C LEU A 466 -8.51 -13.32 -16.87
N LYS A 467 -9.62 -12.67 -16.50
CA LYS A 467 -10.88 -13.34 -16.13
C LYS A 467 -11.45 -14.19 -17.27
N ALA A 468 -11.45 -13.66 -18.50
CA ALA A 468 -11.99 -14.39 -19.64
C ALA A 468 -11.18 -15.66 -19.94
N ILE A 469 -9.85 -15.56 -19.88
CA ILE A 469 -8.94 -16.71 -20.03
C ILE A 469 -9.21 -17.74 -18.92
N ALA A 470 -9.31 -17.27 -17.68
CA ALA A 470 -9.55 -18.11 -16.49
C ALA A 470 -10.86 -18.91 -16.61
N GLN A 471 -11.96 -18.24 -16.95
CA GLN A 471 -13.27 -18.88 -17.12
C GLN A 471 -13.26 -19.96 -18.20
N GLN A 472 -12.66 -19.67 -19.35
CA GLN A 472 -12.56 -20.62 -20.44
C GLN A 472 -11.63 -21.81 -20.11
N ALA A 473 -10.52 -21.55 -19.40
CA ALA A 473 -9.61 -22.60 -18.95
C ALA A 473 -10.30 -23.54 -17.94
N LEU A 474 -11.07 -23.01 -17.00
CA LEU A 474 -11.88 -23.76 -16.05
C LEU A 474 -13.04 -24.52 -16.70
N ALA A 475 -13.58 -24.00 -17.83
CA ALA A 475 -14.56 -24.68 -18.67
C ALA A 475 -13.96 -25.82 -19.54
N GLY A 476 -12.65 -26.02 -19.48
CA GLY A 476 -11.99 -27.15 -20.14
C GLY A 476 -11.43 -26.86 -21.54
N GLN A 477 -11.44 -25.59 -22.00
CA GLN A 477 -10.88 -25.22 -23.30
C GLN A 477 -9.34 -25.26 -23.28
N SER A 478 -8.76 -26.15 -24.11
CA SER A 478 -7.29 -26.38 -24.15
C SER A 478 -6.53 -25.12 -24.58
N SER A 479 -7.05 -24.35 -25.56
CA SER A 479 -6.44 -23.10 -26.00
C SER A 479 -6.35 -22.04 -24.87
N ALA A 480 -7.39 -21.97 -24.02
CA ALA A 480 -7.41 -21.06 -22.87
C ALA A 480 -6.44 -21.50 -21.76
N ARG A 481 -6.30 -22.83 -21.56
CA ARG A 481 -5.27 -23.37 -20.65
C ARG A 481 -3.86 -23.05 -21.13
N GLN A 482 -3.61 -23.16 -22.43
CA GLN A 482 -2.33 -22.77 -23.03
C GLN A 482 -2.07 -21.27 -22.86
N ALA A 483 -3.09 -20.42 -23.08
CA ALA A 483 -2.98 -18.97 -22.84
C ALA A 483 -2.68 -18.67 -21.37
N LEU A 484 -3.32 -19.39 -20.44
CA LEU A 484 -3.02 -19.24 -19.00
C LEU A 484 -1.57 -19.64 -18.66
N ALA A 485 -1.05 -20.72 -19.27
CA ALA A 485 0.34 -21.13 -19.11
C ALA A 485 1.31 -20.06 -19.63
N LEU A 486 1.02 -19.43 -20.78
CA LEU A 486 1.83 -18.32 -21.32
C LEU A 486 1.83 -17.12 -20.35
N LYS A 487 0.68 -16.79 -19.74
CA LYS A 487 0.62 -15.72 -18.73
C LYS A 487 1.48 -16.03 -17.48
N CYS A 488 1.52 -17.26 -17.06
CA CYS A 488 2.41 -17.70 -16.00
C CYS A 488 3.89 -17.63 -16.41
N GLU A 489 4.22 -18.00 -17.66
CA GLU A 489 5.58 -17.88 -18.20
C GLU A 489 6.02 -16.41 -18.28
N GLU A 490 5.18 -15.51 -18.78
CA GLU A 490 5.42 -14.05 -18.80
C GLU A 490 5.73 -13.51 -17.39
N LEU A 491 4.94 -13.91 -16.38
CA LEU A 491 5.20 -13.55 -14.98
C LEU A 491 6.56 -14.08 -14.49
N GLY A 492 6.90 -15.32 -14.80
CA GLY A 492 8.17 -15.92 -14.40
C GLY A 492 9.37 -15.19 -15.00
N ILE A 493 9.31 -14.85 -16.29
CA ILE A 493 10.35 -14.09 -16.99
C ILE A 493 10.47 -12.69 -16.38
N ALA A 494 9.34 -12.01 -16.15
CA ALA A 494 9.33 -10.67 -15.55
C ALA A 494 10.00 -10.67 -14.16
N VAL A 495 9.66 -11.65 -13.32
CA VAL A 495 10.27 -11.77 -11.99
C VAL A 495 11.77 -12.03 -12.08
N ASP A 496 12.22 -12.89 -13.01
CA ASP A 496 13.66 -13.15 -13.18
C ASP A 496 14.43 -11.90 -13.67
N LEU A 497 13.84 -11.08 -14.53
CA LEU A 497 14.39 -9.80 -14.95
C LEU A 497 14.51 -8.82 -13.77
N LEU A 498 13.46 -8.70 -12.95
CA LEU A 498 13.44 -7.82 -11.79
C LEU A 498 14.42 -8.25 -10.69
N LEU A 499 14.58 -9.56 -10.46
CA LEU A 499 15.54 -10.08 -9.49
C LEU A 499 17.00 -9.82 -9.85
N ASN A 500 17.27 -9.58 -11.14
CA ASN A 500 18.61 -9.30 -11.69
C ASN A 500 18.82 -7.84 -12.09
N ASP A 501 17.86 -6.95 -11.85
CA ASP A 501 18.00 -5.51 -12.08
C ASP A 501 18.70 -4.84 -10.90
N ASP A 502 19.48 -3.80 -11.16
CA ASP A 502 20.17 -2.99 -10.14
C ASP A 502 20.00 -1.48 -10.35
N SER A 503 19.12 -1.09 -11.28
CA SER A 503 18.94 0.33 -11.65
C SER A 503 18.17 1.14 -10.60
N ASN A 504 17.30 0.50 -9.80
CA ASN A 504 16.67 1.09 -8.62
C ASN A 504 16.75 0.11 -7.44
N PRO A 505 17.90 0.03 -6.74
CA PRO A 505 18.14 -0.96 -5.69
C PRO A 505 17.13 -0.89 -4.54
N GLU A 506 16.66 0.31 -4.19
CA GLU A 506 15.70 0.50 -3.09
C GLU A 506 14.33 -0.07 -3.46
N LEU A 507 13.80 0.22 -4.65
CA LEU A 507 12.56 -0.39 -5.15
C LEU A 507 12.67 -1.92 -5.17
N LEU A 508 13.75 -2.44 -5.72
CA LEU A 508 13.92 -3.89 -5.88
C LEU A 508 14.12 -4.59 -4.52
N ARG A 509 14.74 -3.92 -3.56
CA ARG A 509 14.80 -4.38 -2.16
C ARG A 509 13.40 -4.47 -1.54
N GLU A 510 12.56 -3.47 -1.76
CA GLU A 510 11.17 -3.46 -1.28
C GLU A 510 10.31 -4.56 -1.93
N LEU A 511 10.47 -4.79 -3.24
CA LEU A 511 9.69 -5.78 -4.01
C LEU A 511 10.14 -7.23 -3.77
N ARG A 512 11.40 -7.45 -3.41
CA ARG A 512 12.02 -8.78 -3.32
C ARG A 512 11.21 -9.81 -2.52
N PRO A 513 10.58 -9.48 -1.38
CA PRO A 513 9.73 -10.42 -0.65
C PRO A 513 8.58 -11.00 -1.46
N TRP A 514 8.03 -10.24 -2.42
CA TRP A 514 6.94 -10.68 -3.30
C TRP A 514 7.43 -11.27 -4.62
N LEU A 515 8.61 -10.88 -5.09
CA LEU A 515 9.20 -11.44 -6.31
C LEU A 515 9.47 -12.94 -6.18
N LEU A 516 10.03 -13.39 -5.06
CA LEU A 516 10.32 -14.81 -4.83
C LEU A 516 9.07 -15.70 -4.84
N PRO A 517 7.99 -15.38 -4.10
CA PRO A 517 6.72 -16.09 -4.23
C PRO A 517 6.12 -15.98 -5.63
N GLY A 518 6.24 -14.85 -6.30
CA GLY A 518 5.79 -14.65 -7.68
C GLY A 518 6.41 -15.63 -8.66
N LYS A 519 7.70 -15.97 -8.48
CA LYS A 519 8.38 -17.01 -9.25
C LYS A 519 7.74 -18.38 -9.05
N ASN A 520 7.41 -18.73 -7.80
CA ASN A 520 6.75 -19.99 -7.49
C ASN A 520 5.32 -20.04 -8.01
N VAL A 521 4.57 -18.93 -7.97
CA VAL A 521 3.23 -18.84 -8.58
C VAL A 521 3.30 -19.12 -10.09
N ALA A 522 4.26 -18.53 -10.78
CA ALA A 522 4.48 -18.75 -12.21
C ALA A 522 4.75 -20.23 -12.53
N ALA A 523 5.67 -20.86 -11.79
CA ALA A 523 6.00 -22.28 -11.94
C ALA A 523 4.82 -23.19 -11.59
N TYR A 524 4.07 -22.86 -10.53
CA TYR A 524 2.87 -23.59 -10.13
C TYR A 524 1.80 -23.55 -11.22
N GLY A 525 1.58 -22.39 -11.83
CA GLY A 525 0.61 -22.25 -12.92
C GLY A 525 0.94 -23.14 -14.11
N GLN A 526 2.21 -23.22 -14.52
CA GLN A 526 2.63 -24.12 -15.60
C GLN A 526 2.44 -25.60 -15.24
N ALA A 527 2.77 -25.98 -13.99
CA ALA A 527 2.57 -27.33 -13.50
C ALA A 527 1.08 -27.72 -13.47
N VAL A 528 0.21 -26.83 -13.00
CA VAL A 528 -1.24 -27.04 -12.92
C VAL A 528 -1.89 -27.15 -14.29
N VAL A 529 -1.51 -26.30 -15.25
CA VAL A 529 -2.00 -26.41 -16.62
C VAL A 529 -1.58 -27.76 -17.24
N SER A 530 -0.32 -28.16 -17.08
CA SER A 530 0.19 -29.43 -17.54
C SER A 530 -0.53 -30.61 -16.89
N LEU A 531 -0.84 -30.51 -15.57
CA LEU A 531 -1.63 -31.50 -14.84
C LEU A 531 -3.04 -31.64 -15.42
N ALA A 532 -3.71 -30.50 -15.68
CA ALA A 532 -5.06 -30.48 -16.25
C ALA A 532 -5.11 -31.09 -17.65
N GLU A 533 -4.12 -30.83 -18.50
CA GLU A 533 -4.00 -31.44 -19.80
C GLU A 533 -3.69 -32.96 -19.71
N ALA A 534 -2.85 -33.37 -18.75
CA ALA A 534 -2.60 -34.80 -18.50
C ALA A 534 -3.86 -35.53 -18.02
N ALA A 535 -4.64 -34.92 -17.10
CA ALA A 535 -5.89 -35.50 -16.59
C ALA A 535 -6.88 -35.88 -17.72
N THR A 536 -7.01 -35.02 -18.78
CA THR A 536 -7.88 -35.33 -19.91
C THR A 536 -7.46 -36.54 -20.69
N LYS A 537 -6.17 -36.91 -20.69
CA LYS A 537 -5.62 -38.08 -21.39
C LYS A 537 -5.83 -39.39 -20.62
N THR A 538 -6.02 -39.33 -19.29
CA THR A 538 -6.19 -40.52 -18.45
C THR A 538 -7.48 -41.27 -18.74
N GLN A 539 -8.53 -40.63 -19.25
CA GLN A 539 -9.76 -41.29 -19.71
C GLN A 539 -9.50 -42.42 -20.74
N LYS A 540 -8.38 -42.32 -21.45
CA LYS A 540 -8.00 -43.31 -22.50
C LYS A 540 -6.93 -44.29 -22.01
N GLY A 541 -6.67 -44.35 -20.68
CA GLY A 541 -5.62 -45.18 -20.09
C GLY A 541 -4.19 -44.75 -20.43
N THR A 542 -4.01 -43.53 -20.92
CA THR A 542 -2.71 -42.95 -21.27
C THR A 542 -2.39 -41.78 -20.38
N GLY A 543 -1.14 -41.37 -20.26
CA GLY A 543 -0.75 -40.15 -19.52
C GLY A 543 -0.67 -40.28 -18.00
N LEU A 544 -0.87 -41.47 -17.41
CA LEU A 544 -0.85 -41.71 -15.97
C LEU A 544 0.44 -41.20 -15.31
N ARG A 545 1.58 -41.63 -15.82
CA ARG A 545 2.91 -41.25 -15.30
C ARG A 545 3.14 -39.72 -15.45
N SER A 546 2.68 -39.13 -16.53
CA SER A 546 2.80 -37.67 -16.72
C SER A 546 1.95 -36.91 -15.70
N PHE A 547 0.72 -37.38 -15.43
CA PHE A 547 -0.15 -36.80 -14.42
C PHE A 547 0.50 -36.87 -13.02
N GLU A 548 0.99 -38.06 -12.63
CA GLU A 548 1.65 -38.24 -11.34
C GLU A 548 2.86 -37.32 -11.16
N ASN A 549 3.68 -37.15 -12.19
CA ASN A 549 4.84 -36.24 -12.17
C ASN A 549 4.40 -34.78 -11.96
N TYR A 550 3.41 -34.32 -12.72
CA TYR A 550 2.91 -32.94 -12.58
C TYR A 550 2.18 -32.74 -11.25
N TYR A 551 1.48 -33.74 -10.73
CA TYR A 551 0.89 -33.71 -9.41
C TYR A 551 1.96 -33.51 -8.32
N GLN A 552 3.03 -34.30 -8.34
CA GLN A 552 4.12 -34.16 -7.37
C GLN A 552 4.84 -32.82 -7.51
N GLN A 553 5.03 -32.32 -8.73
CA GLN A 553 5.61 -31.01 -8.97
C GLN A 553 4.71 -29.89 -8.40
N ALA A 554 3.40 -29.92 -8.65
CA ALA A 554 2.46 -28.96 -8.12
C ALA A 554 2.44 -28.98 -6.57
N ARG A 555 2.42 -30.17 -5.95
CA ARG A 555 2.48 -30.34 -4.49
C ARG A 555 3.76 -29.77 -3.90
N SER A 556 4.91 -29.99 -4.55
CA SER A 556 6.20 -29.43 -4.12
C SER A 556 6.17 -27.90 -4.16
N LEU A 557 5.59 -27.32 -5.20
CA LEU A 557 5.47 -25.85 -5.33
C LEU A 557 4.48 -25.25 -4.32
N GLN A 558 3.35 -25.93 -4.04
CA GLN A 558 2.43 -25.55 -2.98
C GLN A 558 3.13 -25.51 -1.61
N LYS A 559 3.97 -26.52 -1.33
CA LYS A 559 4.79 -26.54 -0.11
C LYS A 559 5.80 -25.39 -0.07
N GLN A 560 6.49 -25.12 -1.17
CA GLN A 560 7.46 -24.02 -1.24
C GLN A 560 6.78 -22.65 -1.03
N MET A 561 5.60 -22.43 -1.61
CA MET A 561 4.81 -21.21 -1.39
C MET A 561 4.41 -21.09 0.09
N TYR A 562 3.93 -22.15 0.69
CA TYR A 562 3.61 -22.20 2.12
C TYR A 562 4.84 -21.88 2.99
N ASP A 563 5.99 -22.45 2.68
CA ASP A 563 7.23 -22.23 3.44
C ASP A 563 7.71 -20.78 3.32
N LEU A 564 7.62 -20.16 2.14
CA LEU A 564 7.95 -18.75 1.93
C LEU A 564 6.97 -17.84 2.66
N GLU A 565 5.67 -18.08 2.56
CA GLU A 565 4.65 -17.32 3.26
C GLU A 565 4.88 -17.33 4.78
N ASN A 566 5.19 -18.48 5.36
CA ASN A 566 5.36 -18.63 6.80
C ASN A 566 6.75 -18.23 7.32
N SER A 567 7.78 -18.21 6.48
CA SER A 567 9.11 -17.71 6.85
C SER A 567 9.19 -16.19 6.87
N SER A 568 8.24 -15.51 6.24
CA SER A 568 8.22 -14.05 6.07
C SER A 568 7.26 -13.38 7.04
N VAL A 569 7.38 -13.68 8.33
CA VAL A 569 6.56 -13.04 9.37
C VAL A 569 6.99 -11.58 9.53
N ARG A 570 6.34 -10.70 8.78
CA ARG A 570 6.57 -9.24 8.85
C ARG A 570 5.77 -8.59 9.97
N HIS A 571 4.62 -9.16 10.28
CA HIS A 571 3.75 -8.67 11.34
C HIS A 571 2.94 -9.80 11.97
N ALA A 572 2.83 -9.80 13.30
CA ALA A 572 2.17 -10.88 14.05
C ALA A 572 0.67 -11.06 13.69
N LEU A 573 -0.04 -9.96 13.36
CA LEU A 573 -1.47 -10.01 13.02
C LEU A 573 -1.74 -10.33 11.54
N GLN A 574 -0.77 -10.13 10.66
CA GLN A 574 -0.89 -10.35 9.21
C GLN A 574 0.39 -10.99 8.68
N PRO A 575 0.64 -12.25 9.08
CA PRO A 575 1.81 -12.98 8.61
C PRO A 575 1.65 -13.38 7.15
N GLY A 576 2.77 -13.57 6.48
CA GLY A 576 2.79 -14.12 5.15
C GLY A 576 3.06 -13.09 4.05
N ILE A 577 3.12 -13.62 2.84
CA ILE A 577 3.30 -12.85 1.60
C ILE A 577 2.40 -13.46 0.55
N LYS A 578 1.58 -12.63 -0.09
CA LYS A 578 0.61 -13.05 -1.09
C LYS A 578 0.80 -12.35 -2.42
N VAL A 579 0.73 -13.11 -3.49
CA VAL A 579 0.88 -12.65 -4.88
C VAL A 579 -0.26 -13.22 -5.71
N ALA A 580 -0.79 -12.43 -6.62
CA ALA A 580 -1.79 -12.84 -7.62
C ALA A 580 -3.10 -13.40 -7.04
N THR A 581 -3.55 -12.87 -5.90
CA THR A 581 -4.69 -13.42 -5.12
C THR A 581 -6.06 -13.13 -5.72
N LYS A 582 -6.17 -12.18 -6.67
CA LYS A 582 -7.46 -11.75 -7.22
C LYS A 582 -8.05 -12.76 -8.22
N VAL A 583 -7.28 -13.17 -9.21
CA VAL A 583 -7.76 -14.04 -10.30
C VAL A 583 -6.88 -15.26 -10.48
N LEU A 584 -5.55 -15.08 -10.62
CA LEU A 584 -4.66 -16.16 -11.05
C LEU A 584 -4.62 -17.31 -10.03
N MET A 585 -4.28 -17.05 -8.78
CA MET A 585 -4.19 -18.12 -7.76
C MET A 585 -5.52 -18.83 -7.50
N PRO A 586 -6.67 -18.14 -7.36
CA PRO A 586 -7.96 -18.84 -7.26
C PRO A 586 -8.26 -19.74 -8.46
N THR A 587 -7.96 -19.28 -9.69
CA THR A 587 -8.13 -20.09 -10.92
C THR A 587 -7.23 -21.31 -10.93
N LEU A 588 -5.94 -21.15 -10.58
CA LEU A 588 -5.00 -22.27 -10.55
C LEU A 588 -5.39 -23.32 -9.50
N ASN A 589 -5.85 -22.89 -8.33
CA ASN A 589 -6.29 -23.77 -7.26
C ASN A 589 -7.54 -24.55 -7.66
N GLU A 590 -8.49 -23.91 -8.31
CA GLU A 590 -9.70 -24.57 -8.82
C GLU A 590 -9.35 -25.55 -9.98
N LEU A 591 -8.46 -25.16 -10.88
CA LEU A 591 -8.02 -26.00 -11.98
C LEU A 591 -7.26 -27.23 -11.48
N PHE A 592 -6.41 -27.09 -10.46
CA PHE A 592 -5.74 -28.18 -9.77
C PHE A 592 -6.76 -29.17 -9.18
N ALA A 593 -7.73 -28.67 -8.41
CA ALA A 593 -8.74 -29.49 -7.78
C ALA A 593 -9.58 -30.27 -8.82
N LYS A 594 -10.00 -29.62 -9.90
CA LYS A 594 -10.72 -30.25 -11.00
C LYS A 594 -9.91 -31.35 -11.68
N ALA A 595 -8.63 -31.10 -11.95
CA ALA A 595 -7.74 -32.09 -12.57
C ALA A 595 -7.52 -33.33 -11.71
N VAL A 596 -7.31 -33.14 -10.40
CA VAL A 596 -7.13 -34.24 -9.45
C VAL A 596 -8.40 -35.07 -9.29
N ASN A 597 -9.57 -34.41 -9.14
CA ASN A 597 -10.85 -35.11 -9.05
C ASN A 597 -11.18 -35.87 -10.32
N GLN A 598 -10.87 -35.33 -11.49
CA GLN A 598 -11.03 -36.05 -12.77
C GLN A 598 -10.12 -37.29 -12.85
N TYR A 599 -8.85 -37.16 -12.42
CA TYR A 599 -7.92 -38.28 -12.38
C TYR A 599 -8.40 -39.37 -11.43
N ASN A 600 -8.82 -39.00 -10.20
CA ASN A 600 -9.34 -39.94 -9.21
C ASN A 600 -10.55 -40.72 -9.75
N ALA A 601 -11.51 -40.00 -10.36
CA ALA A 601 -12.69 -40.63 -10.96
C ALA A 601 -12.35 -41.60 -12.12
N ASN A 602 -11.35 -41.24 -12.95
CA ASN A 602 -10.94 -42.08 -14.08
C ASN A 602 -10.18 -43.34 -13.69
N ASN A 603 -9.46 -43.29 -12.53
CA ASN A 603 -8.49 -44.32 -12.17
C ASN A 603 -8.79 -45.01 -10.84
N GLY A 604 -9.86 -44.64 -10.14
CA GLY A 604 -10.20 -45.21 -8.82
C GLY A 604 -9.17 -44.90 -7.74
N THR A 605 -8.52 -43.74 -7.82
CA THR A 605 -7.52 -43.27 -6.85
C THR A 605 -8.13 -42.23 -5.90
N ASP A 606 -7.43 -41.94 -4.82
CA ASP A 606 -7.85 -40.92 -3.81
C ASP A 606 -6.73 -39.92 -3.55
N LEU A 607 -6.21 -39.30 -4.61
CA LEU A 607 -5.23 -38.22 -4.48
C LEU A 607 -5.92 -36.97 -3.92
N ASN A 608 -5.21 -36.23 -3.06
CA ASN A 608 -5.75 -35.05 -2.41
C ASN A 608 -5.97 -33.90 -3.43
N PRO A 609 -7.23 -33.43 -3.66
CA PRO A 609 -7.53 -32.35 -4.57
C PRO A 609 -7.39 -30.94 -3.94
N VAL A 610 -7.13 -30.84 -2.63
CA VAL A 610 -7.00 -29.55 -1.94
C VAL A 610 -5.72 -28.86 -2.40
N ALA A 611 -5.84 -27.70 -3.01
CA ALA A 611 -4.72 -26.96 -3.57
C ALA A 611 -3.85 -26.28 -2.50
N GLU A 612 -4.45 -25.84 -1.39
CA GLU A 612 -3.70 -25.24 -0.29
C GLU A 612 -2.89 -26.32 0.44
N TYR A 613 -1.58 -26.05 0.58
CA TYR A 613 -0.72 -26.93 1.36
C TYR A 613 -1.01 -26.72 2.84
N ASN A 614 -1.30 -27.84 3.53
CA ASN A 614 -1.47 -27.85 4.98
C ASN A 614 -0.48 -28.84 5.58
N PRO A 615 0.48 -28.38 6.40
CA PRO A 615 1.46 -29.26 7.03
C PRO A 615 0.85 -30.12 8.17
N PHE A 616 -0.41 -29.89 8.53
CA PHE A 616 -1.06 -30.57 9.64
C PHE A 616 -2.17 -31.49 9.16
N ARG A 617 -2.22 -32.65 9.77
CA ARG A 617 -3.26 -33.65 9.57
C ARG A 617 -3.93 -33.97 10.91
N LEU A 618 -5.26 -33.92 10.95
CA LEU A 618 -6.03 -34.41 12.06
C LEU A 618 -6.52 -35.82 11.75
N THR A 619 -6.36 -36.73 12.72
CA THR A 619 -6.95 -38.06 12.70
C THR A 619 -7.65 -38.33 14.04
N SER A 620 -8.72 -39.10 14.02
CA SER A 620 -9.49 -39.42 15.24
C SER A 620 -10.20 -40.77 15.06
N ASN A 621 -10.33 -41.51 16.13
CA ASN A 621 -11.26 -42.66 16.20
C ASN A 621 -12.68 -42.25 16.64
N VAL A 622 -12.90 -40.94 16.86
CA VAL A 622 -14.22 -40.30 17.02
C VAL A 622 -14.61 -39.69 15.67
N GLN A 623 -15.61 -40.27 15.00
CA GLN A 623 -15.96 -39.90 13.62
C GLN A 623 -16.20 -38.38 13.45
N GLN A 624 -16.91 -37.77 14.38
CA GLN A 624 -17.20 -36.32 14.32
C GLN A 624 -15.94 -35.46 14.39
N LEU A 625 -14.93 -35.85 15.18
CA LEU A 625 -13.65 -35.16 15.27
C LEU A 625 -12.79 -35.35 14.01
N ALA A 626 -12.82 -36.54 13.41
CA ALA A 626 -12.02 -36.80 12.21
C ALA A 626 -12.40 -35.92 11.00
N LEU A 627 -13.59 -35.32 11.03
CA LEU A 627 -14.10 -34.44 9.97
C LEU A 627 -13.76 -32.98 10.20
N LEU A 628 -13.18 -32.59 11.36
CA LEU A 628 -12.87 -31.20 11.66
C LEU A 628 -11.66 -30.71 10.85
N PRO A 629 -11.76 -29.55 10.16
CA PRO A 629 -10.64 -28.96 9.45
C PRO A 629 -9.57 -28.44 10.42
N VAL A 630 -8.32 -28.69 10.08
CA VAL A 630 -7.15 -28.04 10.71
C VAL A 630 -6.65 -26.95 9.77
N THR A 631 -6.38 -25.78 10.28
CA THR A 631 -5.81 -24.66 9.51
C THR A 631 -4.55 -24.15 10.21
N ALA A 632 -3.54 -23.76 9.43
CA ALA A 632 -2.32 -23.15 9.94
C ALA A 632 -2.11 -21.79 9.30
N LYS A 633 -1.94 -20.76 10.11
CA LYS A 633 -1.65 -19.39 9.64
C LYS A 633 -0.59 -18.76 10.53
N GLY A 634 0.57 -18.46 9.96
CA GLY A 634 1.72 -18.00 10.72
C GLY A 634 2.13 -19.02 11.81
N ASN A 635 2.17 -18.56 13.04
CA ASN A 635 2.46 -19.42 14.20
C ASN A 635 1.22 -20.11 14.78
N ASP A 636 0.02 -19.74 14.38
CA ASP A 636 -1.22 -20.28 14.89
C ASP A 636 -1.67 -21.51 14.11
N VAL A 637 -2.04 -22.58 14.83
CA VAL A 637 -2.69 -23.77 14.27
C VAL A 637 -4.02 -23.92 14.99
N ASN A 638 -5.11 -23.96 14.20
CA ASN A 638 -6.46 -24.00 14.71
C ASN A 638 -7.21 -25.22 14.17
N VAL A 639 -7.99 -25.86 15.01
CA VAL A 639 -9.03 -26.80 14.58
C VAL A 639 -10.36 -26.02 14.54
N THR A 640 -11.04 -26.06 13.41
CA THR A 640 -12.33 -25.37 13.27
C THR A 640 -13.35 -25.92 14.25
N PRO A 641 -14.06 -25.07 15.03
CA PRO A 641 -15.09 -25.52 15.97
C PRO A 641 -16.18 -26.33 15.30
N ALA A 642 -16.67 -27.35 16.01
CA ALA A 642 -17.87 -28.07 15.59
C ALA A 642 -19.13 -27.25 15.92
N LEU A 643 -20.10 -27.23 15.00
CA LEU A 643 -21.40 -26.61 15.24
C LEU A 643 -22.30 -27.48 16.10
N GLU A 644 -22.07 -28.80 16.06
CA GLU A 644 -22.86 -29.81 16.78
C GLU A 644 -22.10 -30.31 18.01
N VAL A 645 -22.86 -30.92 18.93
CA VAL A 645 -22.30 -31.60 20.11
C VAL A 645 -21.56 -32.84 19.64
N ILE A 646 -20.31 -33.00 20.07
CA ILE A 646 -19.51 -34.18 19.80
C ILE A 646 -19.67 -35.18 20.96
N ASN A 647 -20.11 -36.38 20.68
CA ASN A 647 -20.13 -37.49 21.64
C ASN A 647 -18.75 -38.16 21.66
N TRP A 648 -17.91 -37.69 22.58
CA TRP A 648 -16.53 -38.18 22.66
C TRP A 648 -16.44 -39.35 23.64
N GLN A 649 -16.47 -40.59 23.11
CA GLN A 649 -16.47 -41.82 23.91
C GLN A 649 -15.21 -41.98 24.76
N ALA A 650 -15.28 -42.79 25.83
CA ALA A 650 -14.14 -43.14 26.65
C ALA A 650 -13.03 -43.79 25.79
N GLY A 651 -11.77 -43.38 25.96
CA GLY A 651 -10.66 -43.78 25.13
C GLY A 651 -10.65 -43.23 23.69
N GLY A 652 -11.63 -42.36 23.37
CA GLY A 652 -11.62 -41.62 22.11
C GLY A 652 -10.45 -40.66 22.07
N GLU A 653 -9.79 -40.56 20.93
CA GLU A 653 -8.62 -39.68 20.76
C GLU A 653 -8.70 -38.82 19.51
N MET A 654 -8.14 -37.62 19.61
CA MET A 654 -7.87 -36.70 18.52
C MET A 654 -6.36 -36.52 18.40
N VAL A 655 -5.79 -36.80 17.22
CA VAL A 655 -4.36 -36.68 16.96
C VAL A 655 -4.13 -35.64 15.87
N ILE A 656 -3.29 -34.67 16.16
CA ILE A 656 -2.79 -33.71 15.17
C ILE A 656 -1.32 -34.06 14.90
N GLU A 657 -1.00 -34.30 13.65
CA GLU A 657 0.35 -34.65 13.19
C GLU A 657 0.86 -33.57 12.25
N GLY A 658 2.10 -33.09 12.47
CA GLY A 658 2.81 -32.21 11.57
C GLY A 658 3.69 -33.00 10.59
N ASP A 659 3.90 -32.46 9.37
CA ASP A 659 4.83 -33.04 8.38
C ASP A 659 6.31 -32.92 8.81
N ARG A 660 6.56 -32.13 9.84
CA ARG A 660 7.84 -31.94 10.53
C ARG A 660 7.59 -31.69 12.03
N PRO A 661 8.64 -31.84 12.87
CA PRO A 661 8.52 -31.55 14.29
C PRO A 661 8.04 -30.11 14.52
N ILE A 662 7.15 -29.94 15.49
CA ILE A 662 6.56 -28.67 15.88
C ILE A 662 7.13 -28.28 17.22
N THR A 663 7.69 -27.08 17.36
CA THR A 663 8.03 -26.50 18.65
C THR A 663 6.89 -25.64 19.14
N PHE A 664 6.36 -25.92 20.33
CA PHE A 664 5.20 -25.24 20.87
C PHE A 664 5.61 -24.01 21.68
N ALA A 665 4.84 -22.91 21.50
CA ALA A 665 4.89 -21.75 22.39
C ALA A 665 3.75 -21.77 23.42
N GLY A 666 2.61 -22.39 23.08
CA GLY A 666 1.46 -22.51 23.95
C GLY A 666 0.28 -23.21 23.27
N MET A 667 -0.78 -23.49 24.03
CA MET A 667 -2.04 -23.99 23.50
C MET A 667 -3.23 -23.57 24.36
N ASP A 668 -4.39 -23.53 23.73
CA ASP A 668 -5.66 -23.14 24.33
C ASP A 668 -6.79 -23.93 23.69
N PHE A 669 -7.49 -24.76 24.50
CA PHE A 669 -8.60 -25.60 24.06
C PHE A 669 -9.80 -25.35 24.94
N ASN A 670 -10.93 -24.92 24.33
CA ASN A 670 -12.20 -24.86 25.04
C ASN A 670 -13.15 -25.96 24.51
N LEU A 671 -13.33 -26.99 25.32
CA LEU A 671 -14.14 -28.15 24.98
C LEU A 671 -15.60 -27.99 25.44
N GLY A 672 -15.95 -26.94 26.19
CA GLY A 672 -17.29 -26.75 26.73
C GLY A 672 -17.72 -27.83 27.73
N VAL A 673 -16.77 -28.59 28.27
CA VAL A 673 -17.02 -29.64 29.29
C VAL A 673 -16.55 -29.11 30.64
N PRO A 674 -17.42 -29.00 31.65
CA PRO A 674 -17.00 -28.59 32.99
C PRO A 674 -15.89 -29.49 33.53
N GLY A 675 -14.80 -28.89 33.99
CA GLY A 675 -13.64 -29.62 34.49
C GLY A 675 -12.88 -30.42 33.41
N ALA A 676 -12.78 -29.90 32.21
CA ALA A 676 -12.18 -30.57 31.05
C ALA A 676 -10.81 -31.19 31.34
N ALA A 677 -9.95 -30.51 32.09
CA ALA A 677 -8.62 -31.02 32.43
C ALA A 677 -8.62 -32.30 33.33
N LYS A 678 -9.76 -32.61 33.97
CA LYS A 678 -9.94 -33.86 34.73
C LYS A 678 -10.37 -35.05 33.85
N HIS A 679 -10.96 -34.77 32.70
CA HIS A 679 -11.55 -35.74 31.82
C HIS A 679 -10.68 -36.10 30.64
N PHE A 680 -9.70 -35.26 30.31
CA PHE A 680 -8.83 -35.43 29.13
C PHE A 680 -7.35 -35.51 29.52
N THR A 681 -6.61 -36.25 28.74
CA THR A 681 -5.14 -36.29 28.82
C THR A 681 -4.57 -35.79 27.52
N LEU A 682 -3.60 -34.87 27.62
CA LEU A 682 -2.83 -34.32 26.51
C LEU A 682 -1.45 -34.93 26.49
N GLU A 683 -0.99 -35.38 25.33
CA GLU A 683 0.33 -35.95 25.14
C GLU A 683 0.96 -35.45 23.85
N CYS A 684 2.30 -35.32 23.87
CA CYS A 684 3.11 -34.97 22.71
C CYS A 684 4.05 -36.16 22.36
N LEU A 685 4.21 -36.44 21.06
CA LEU A 685 5.15 -37.45 20.60
C LEU A 685 6.53 -36.84 20.39
N VAL A 686 7.41 -37.03 21.38
CA VAL A 686 8.78 -36.48 21.42
C VAL A 686 9.77 -37.62 21.24
N ASN A 687 10.61 -37.54 20.22
CA ASN A 687 11.62 -38.58 19.93
C ASN A 687 11.06 -40.03 19.93
N GLY A 688 9.85 -40.20 19.40
CA GLY A 688 9.20 -41.50 19.31
C GLY A 688 8.45 -41.95 20.58
N ASN A 689 8.46 -41.18 21.65
CA ASN A 689 7.79 -41.50 22.91
C ASN A 689 6.66 -40.50 23.21
N TRP A 690 5.51 -41.00 23.68
CA TRP A 690 4.44 -40.16 24.16
C TRP A 690 4.78 -39.55 25.53
N VAL A 691 4.85 -38.26 25.60
CA VAL A 691 5.14 -37.50 26.81
C VAL A 691 3.87 -36.76 27.24
N LYS A 692 3.41 -37.03 28.46
CA LYS A 692 2.22 -36.39 29.01
C LYS A 692 2.50 -34.92 29.30
N VAL A 693 1.60 -34.05 28.86
CA VAL A 693 1.63 -32.60 29.16
C VAL A 693 0.77 -32.38 30.40
N PRO A 694 1.32 -31.78 31.47
CA PRO A 694 0.53 -31.42 32.65
C PRO A 694 -0.57 -30.42 32.31
N LEU A 695 -1.78 -30.70 32.79
CA LEU A 695 -2.94 -29.83 32.63
C LEU A 695 -3.21 -29.09 33.94
N LEU A 696 -3.47 -27.78 33.82
CA LEU A 696 -3.75 -26.91 34.95
C LEU A 696 -5.25 -26.76 35.18
N HIS A 697 -5.64 -26.70 36.43
CA HIS A 697 -7.00 -26.40 36.87
C HIS A 697 -7.05 -24.99 37.46
N TYR A 698 -7.87 -24.15 36.89
CA TYR A 698 -8.17 -22.85 37.49
C TYR A 698 -9.47 -22.88 38.33
N SER A 699 -10.40 -23.76 37.99
CA SER A 699 -11.59 -24.08 38.77
C SER A 699 -12.09 -25.49 38.47
N ASP A 700 -12.94 -26.05 39.37
CA ASP A 700 -13.51 -27.40 39.20
C ASP A 700 -14.43 -27.54 37.98
N ASN A 701 -14.99 -26.44 37.50
CA ASN A 701 -15.89 -26.39 36.36
C ASN A 701 -15.27 -25.76 35.11
N ASP A 702 -13.96 -25.54 35.09
CA ASP A 702 -13.28 -24.92 33.96
C ASP A 702 -13.43 -25.78 32.69
N PRO A 703 -14.05 -25.26 31.62
CA PRO A 703 -14.22 -25.98 30.35
C PRO A 703 -12.98 -25.91 29.45
N VAL A 704 -11.96 -25.13 29.86
CA VAL A 704 -10.73 -24.90 29.11
C VAL A 704 -9.63 -25.86 29.57
N ILE A 705 -8.86 -26.37 28.63
CA ILE A 705 -7.62 -27.08 28.94
C ILE A 705 -6.47 -26.09 28.92
N HIS A 706 -5.90 -25.86 30.09
CA HIS A 706 -4.71 -25.03 30.27
C HIS A 706 -3.46 -25.90 30.42
N THR A 707 -2.35 -25.41 29.88
CA THR A 707 -1.04 -26.05 30.01
C THR A 707 -0.08 -25.15 30.78
N GLY A 708 0.83 -25.75 31.53
CA GLY A 708 1.91 -25.03 32.20
C GLY A 708 3.02 -24.63 31.22
N ASN A 709 4.07 -24.01 31.77
CA ASN A 709 5.25 -23.58 31.00
C ASN A 709 6.03 -24.76 30.40
N GLU A 710 5.78 -25.98 30.87
CA GLU A 710 6.43 -27.21 30.40
C GLU A 710 6.18 -27.52 28.92
N LEU A 711 5.08 -26.97 28.36
CA LEU A 711 4.82 -27.08 26.93
C LEU A 711 5.72 -26.13 26.12
N GLY A 712 6.06 -24.97 26.66
CA GLY A 712 6.88 -23.97 25.97
C GLY A 712 8.26 -24.53 25.62
N GLY A 713 8.63 -24.48 24.32
CA GLY A 713 9.86 -25.04 23.81
C GLY A 713 9.86 -26.57 23.59
N MET A 714 8.78 -27.29 23.92
CA MET A 714 8.66 -28.72 23.60
C MET A 714 8.53 -28.92 22.09
N THR A 715 9.37 -29.79 21.53
CA THR A 715 9.33 -30.13 20.10
C THR A 715 8.78 -31.54 19.91
N ALA A 716 7.68 -31.68 19.20
CA ALA A 716 6.99 -32.96 18.94
C ALA A 716 6.52 -33.07 17.50
N THR A 717 6.36 -34.33 17.05
CA THR A 717 5.80 -34.67 15.72
C THR A 717 4.29 -34.84 15.73
N LYS A 718 3.70 -35.18 16.89
CA LYS A 718 2.26 -35.33 17.06
C LYS A 718 1.82 -34.82 18.41
N LEU A 719 0.56 -34.35 18.45
CA LEU A 719 -0.18 -33.99 19.64
C LEU A 719 -1.41 -34.88 19.72
N ARG A 720 -1.69 -35.47 20.89
CA ARG A 720 -2.84 -36.32 21.13
C ARG A 720 -3.63 -35.84 22.32
N LEU A 721 -4.94 -35.66 22.13
CA LEU A 721 -5.90 -35.40 23.21
C LEU A 721 -6.84 -36.58 23.33
N THR A 722 -6.89 -37.22 24.50
CA THR A 722 -7.64 -38.45 24.75
C THR A 722 -8.67 -38.24 25.86
N ASN A 723 -9.90 -38.68 25.69
CA ASN A 723 -10.88 -38.77 26.76
C ASN A 723 -10.50 -39.94 27.70
N THR A 724 -9.99 -39.60 28.90
CA THR A 724 -9.53 -40.54 29.93
C THR A 724 -10.48 -40.64 31.12
N SER A 725 -11.68 -40.05 31.03
CA SER A 725 -12.66 -39.98 32.13
C SER A 725 -13.33 -41.32 32.42
N GLY A 726 -13.16 -42.33 31.58
CA GLY A 726 -13.84 -43.62 31.69
C GLY A 726 -15.30 -43.64 31.23
N ALA A 727 -15.85 -42.48 30.81
CA ALA A 727 -17.21 -42.31 30.32
C ALA A 727 -17.26 -41.41 29.05
N GLU A 728 -18.36 -41.49 28.32
CA GLU A 728 -18.60 -40.60 27.19
C GLU A 728 -18.74 -39.17 27.71
N GLN A 729 -18.06 -38.22 27.03
CA GLN A 729 -18.17 -36.76 27.26
C GLN A 729 -18.92 -36.10 26.11
N LYS A 730 -19.91 -35.27 26.44
CA LYS A 730 -20.60 -34.40 25.46
C LYS A 730 -19.81 -33.12 25.32
N VAL A 731 -19.08 -32.98 24.23
CA VAL A 731 -18.16 -31.86 24.00
C VAL A 731 -18.82 -30.81 23.13
N TYR A 732 -18.85 -29.58 23.62
CA TYR A 732 -19.22 -28.38 22.87
C TYR A 732 -17.93 -27.72 22.40
N PHE A 733 -17.31 -28.27 21.36
CA PHE A 733 -15.99 -27.84 20.85
C PHE A 733 -16.02 -26.37 20.44
N ARG A 734 -15.52 -25.48 21.27
CA ARG A 734 -15.60 -24.02 21.09
C ARG A 734 -14.40 -23.49 20.31
N HIS A 735 -13.19 -23.82 20.74
CA HIS A 735 -11.98 -23.57 20.00
C HIS A 735 -10.89 -24.54 20.42
N PHE A 736 -9.93 -24.68 19.53
CA PHE A 736 -8.73 -25.47 19.73
C PHE A 736 -7.63 -24.76 18.97
N LYS A 737 -6.67 -24.22 19.70
CA LYS A 737 -5.57 -23.46 19.14
C LYS A 737 -4.27 -23.88 19.80
N PHE A 738 -3.22 -24.09 19.03
CA PHE A 738 -1.86 -24.07 19.54
C PHE A 738 -0.99 -23.12 18.74
N VAL A 739 0.06 -22.60 19.40
CA VAL A 739 0.99 -21.63 18.86
C VAL A 739 2.35 -22.28 18.70
N LYS A 740 2.92 -22.19 17.50
CA LYS A 740 4.31 -22.60 17.21
C LYS A 740 5.27 -21.46 17.60
N GLN A 741 6.49 -21.84 17.98
CA GLN A 741 7.61 -20.89 18.08
C GLN A 741 8.10 -20.47 16.71
#